data_5aba7764a7f9f7618a42ec4122ce2b88
#
_entry.id   5aba7764a7f9f7618a42ec4122ce2b88
#
_cell.length_a   1.000
_cell.length_b   1.000
_cell.length_c   1.000
_cell.angle_alpha   90.00
_cell.angle_beta   90.00
_cell.angle_gamma   90.00
#
_symmetry.space_group_name_H-M   'P 1'
#
loop_
_entity.id
_entity.type
_entity.pdbx_description
1 polymer ?
#
loop_
_entity_poly.entity_id
_entity_poly.type
_entity_poly.pdbx_seq_one_letter_code
_entity_poly.pdbx_strand_id
1 'polypeptide(L)'
;MTTPDRPELPKTYDPAEVEPRLYARSLESGVFHEEPDPARPPFVISMPPPNITGRAHLGHGSTYTPQDVLTRYHRMLGENADWLPGQDHAAIATETVLIRELAKEGATRESLGRDAYLARAWRWREQYGGEIDEAFQRLGFGPDWERARFTLDAGLSAAVTKVFVDLYNDGLVYRGTRLVNWDPQAQSTLSDAEVEDEERDTFMWHIRYLAENGGDGLVIATTRPETYLADVAVAVHPDDERYRHLIGKNVVLPIVDRAIPVIADAAVDPAFGTGAVKVTPAHDATDYEIGQRHALPMPTVIDFDGRVAAPIWRYDETPERRAPIDAQAEKMRAFVGFDRFEARKRIVDELRVRGALVDEKPYRTKLPLSSRTHAVIEPLLSLQWFVTVQPLAQPALEAYRSGALRFVPERFGRTYAAGLENIRDWNISRQVWWGHQLPVWYTPDDDVVVAHDEDEAKRVARERYGSDELRRDPDTLDTWFSSGLWPFSILGWPERTPELDHWYPNQVMVTSRDIIFLWVSRMVMLGLRFVGKLPFETVFVTPLVFDMHGRKMSKSLQNAIDPMVDLVPKYGADGTRFGILRQMRLESQELRFDERYCDEAKRFATKLWNALRYTCALPEGLPGAAVLPAREKLTLADKWILTELRACAETVTHAYDGFAFGVAADALLQFGWYTFCDWYVEATKAEGQQQTRGAVLSFVLNTFVRAMHPIAPFVTEEIWLTLPHDGATIVTASWPDLAEIPSFPDDAAVFGAVIDKVEQLRNARSEWAIAPKDWMRVEVPATLSTERGIVETIATLARAQISTYDGGDGSVRDRILAVRGVADTTKLRERYTREIARLESEVARSEKKLANESFVAKASADVVAAERAKLEEYRRELDRTRAALAALGD
;
A
#
# COMPACT_ATOMS: atom_id res chain seq x y z
N MET A 1 -16.15 -45.48 -32.19
CA MET A 1 -15.63 -45.09 -30.89
C MET A 1 -16.59 -44.05 -30.32
N THR A 2 -17.39 -44.43 -29.35
CA THR A 2 -18.32 -43.53 -28.64
C THR A 2 -17.48 -42.48 -27.95
N THR A 3 -17.77 -41.20 -28.26
CA THR A 3 -17.21 -40.01 -27.55
C THR A 3 -17.38 -40.23 -26.04
N PRO A 4 -16.34 -40.07 -25.19
CA PRO A 4 -16.53 -40.16 -23.76
C PRO A 4 -17.54 -39.11 -23.33
N ASP A 5 -18.46 -39.49 -22.42
CA ASP A 5 -19.41 -38.60 -21.77
C ASP A 5 -18.64 -37.40 -21.19
N ARG A 6 -18.71 -36.24 -21.85
CA ARG A 6 -18.16 -35.00 -21.30
C ARG A 6 -19.14 -34.47 -20.29
N PRO A 7 -18.72 -34.21 -19.06
CA PRO A 7 -19.59 -33.53 -18.09
C PRO A 7 -20.04 -32.18 -18.65
N GLU A 8 -21.34 -31.95 -18.62
CA GLU A 8 -21.93 -30.68 -19.06
C GLU A 8 -21.44 -29.58 -18.09
N LEU A 9 -20.66 -28.63 -18.62
CA LEU A 9 -20.13 -27.53 -17.80
C LEU A 9 -21.28 -26.66 -17.23
N PRO A 10 -21.20 -26.23 -15.96
CA PRO A 10 -22.18 -25.33 -15.34
C PRO A 10 -22.42 -24.09 -16.21
N LYS A 11 -23.65 -23.58 -16.20
CA LYS A 11 -24.04 -22.40 -17.01
C LYS A 11 -23.30 -21.15 -16.57
N THR A 12 -22.94 -21.04 -15.28
CA THR A 12 -22.26 -19.90 -14.67
C THR A 12 -21.03 -20.40 -13.91
N TYR A 13 -19.98 -19.62 -13.91
CA TYR A 13 -18.84 -19.78 -13.00
C TYR A 13 -19.26 -19.31 -11.61
N ASP A 14 -19.15 -20.17 -10.61
CA ASP A 14 -19.43 -19.83 -9.22
C ASP A 14 -18.13 -19.82 -8.40
N PRO A 15 -17.58 -18.64 -8.05
CA PRO A 15 -16.38 -18.53 -7.24
C PRO A 15 -16.51 -19.19 -5.86
N ALA A 16 -17.71 -19.17 -5.25
CA ALA A 16 -17.91 -19.72 -3.92
C ALA A 16 -17.75 -21.24 -3.86
N GLU A 17 -18.00 -21.93 -4.97
CA GLU A 17 -17.82 -23.37 -5.10
C GLU A 17 -16.40 -23.72 -5.60
N VAL A 18 -15.90 -23.00 -6.59
CA VAL A 18 -14.67 -23.34 -7.31
C VAL A 18 -13.42 -22.99 -6.51
N GLU A 19 -13.37 -21.76 -5.94
CA GLU A 19 -12.15 -21.23 -5.32
C GLU A 19 -11.70 -22.06 -4.10
N PRO A 20 -12.56 -22.42 -3.13
CA PRO A 20 -12.14 -23.22 -1.99
C PRO A 20 -11.67 -24.62 -2.40
N ARG A 21 -12.33 -25.24 -3.39
CA ARG A 21 -12.00 -26.57 -3.90
C ARG A 21 -10.62 -26.60 -4.56
N LEU A 22 -10.33 -25.60 -5.40
CA LEU A 22 -9.04 -25.51 -6.08
C LEU A 22 -7.91 -25.15 -5.11
N TYR A 23 -8.18 -24.28 -4.13
CA TYR A 23 -7.19 -23.96 -3.12
C TYR A 23 -6.80 -25.17 -2.26
N ALA A 24 -7.80 -25.93 -1.78
CA ALA A 24 -7.57 -27.17 -1.04
C ALA A 24 -6.72 -28.18 -1.86
N ARG A 25 -7.04 -28.33 -3.16
CA ARG A 25 -6.23 -29.16 -4.07
C ARG A 25 -4.78 -28.69 -4.18
N SER A 26 -4.56 -27.38 -4.25
CA SER A 26 -3.20 -26.82 -4.31
C SER A 26 -2.42 -27.09 -3.01
N LEU A 27 -3.06 -26.97 -1.85
CA LEU A 27 -2.44 -27.31 -0.55
C LEU A 27 -2.10 -28.81 -0.47
N GLU A 28 -3.05 -29.68 -0.82
CA GLU A 28 -2.85 -31.14 -0.80
C GLU A 28 -1.72 -31.60 -1.73
N SER A 29 -1.51 -30.91 -2.84
CA SER A 29 -0.43 -31.22 -3.79
C SER A 29 0.92 -30.68 -3.40
N GLY A 30 1.03 -29.82 -2.37
CA GLY A 30 2.27 -29.18 -1.95
C GLY A 30 2.87 -28.21 -2.99
N VAL A 31 2.07 -27.73 -3.96
CA VAL A 31 2.55 -26.96 -5.13
C VAL A 31 3.15 -25.60 -4.76
N PHE A 32 2.92 -25.11 -3.55
CA PHE A 32 3.47 -23.85 -3.06
C PHE A 32 4.82 -24.02 -2.36
N HIS A 33 5.18 -25.24 -1.96
CA HIS A 33 6.45 -25.56 -1.32
C HIS A 33 7.54 -25.78 -2.37
N GLU A 34 8.70 -25.19 -2.15
CA GLU A 34 9.92 -25.38 -2.95
C GLU A 34 11.11 -25.73 -2.07
N GLU A 35 11.98 -26.60 -2.57
CA GLU A 35 13.29 -26.83 -1.97
C GLU A 35 14.38 -26.06 -2.74
N PRO A 36 15.45 -25.60 -2.07
CA PRO A 36 16.56 -24.94 -2.75
C PRO A 36 17.14 -25.81 -3.86
N ASP A 37 17.07 -25.32 -5.11
CA ASP A 37 17.59 -26.02 -6.28
C ASP A 37 18.65 -25.19 -7.00
N PRO A 38 19.95 -25.45 -6.78
CA PRO A 38 21.04 -24.69 -7.42
C PRO A 38 21.08 -24.79 -8.94
N ALA A 39 20.32 -25.69 -9.59
CA ALA A 39 20.23 -25.80 -11.03
C ALA A 39 19.25 -24.78 -11.65
N ARG A 40 18.38 -24.17 -10.84
CA ARG A 40 17.41 -23.15 -11.27
C ARG A 40 17.77 -21.78 -10.67
N PRO A 41 17.62 -20.68 -11.43
CA PRO A 41 17.78 -19.32 -10.87
C PRO A 41 16.82 -19.11 -9.68
N PRO A 42 17.27 -18.53 -8.57
CA PRO A 42 16.37 -18.24 -7.44
C PRO A 42 15.51 -17.02 -7.70
N PHE A 43 14.25 -17.08 -7.28
CA PHE A 43 13.38 -15.92 -7.13
C PHE A 43 12.64 -16.02 -5.79
N VAL A 44 12.99 -15.20 -4.83
CA VAL A 44 12.43 -15.29 -3.49
C VAL A 44 11.94 -13.94 -2.99
N ILE A 45 10.76 -13.97 -2.38
CA ILE A 45 10.20 -12.82 -1.66
C ILE A 45 10.00 -13.24 -0.21
N SER A 46 10.68 -12.55 0.73
CA SER A 46 10.30 -12.62 2.13
C SER A 46 9.07 -11.74 2.36
N MET A 47 7.94 -12.37 2.66
CA MET A 47 6.67 -11.67 2.92
C MET A 47 6.86 -10.67 4.06
N PRO A 48 6.45 -9.38 3.91
CA PRO A 48 6.35 -8.49 5.06
C PRO A 48 5.44 -9.13 6.11
N PRO A 49 5.95 -9.48 7.29
CA PRO A 49 5.15 -10.23 8.26
C PRO A 49 4.02 -9.35 8.79
N PRO A 50 2.74 -9.73 8.62
CA PRO A 50 1.64 -8.96 9.15
C PRO A 50 1.64 -8.95 10.68
N ASN A 51 1.27 -7.79 11.25
CA ASN A 51 1.09 -7.63 12.68
C ASN A 51 -0.15 -8.38 13.15
N ILE A 52 -0.04 -9.14 14.26
CA ILE A 52 -1.17 -9.88 14.87
C ILE A 52 -2.14 -8.97 15.66
N THR A 53 -2.42 -7.77 15.16
CA THR A 53 -3.27 -6.76 15.84
C THR A 53 -4.75 -6.84 15.47
N GLY A 54 -5.16 -7.83 14.67
CA GLY A 54 -6.53 -8.06 14.22
C GLY A 54 -6.61 -8.54 12.78
N ARG A 55 -7.84 -8.53 12.22
CA ARG A 55 -8.14 -9.05 10.89
C ARG A 55 -7.42 -8.34 9.75
N ALA A 56 -7.24 -9.07 8.64
CA ALA A 56 -6.75 -8.52 7.39
C ALA A 56 -7.65 -7.38 6.89
N HIS A 57 -7.06 -6.41 6.19
CA HIS A 57 -7.74 -5.28 5.57
C HIS A 57 -7.24 -5.07 4.14
N LEU A 58 -7.87 -4.19 3.38
CA LEU A 58 -7.56 -3.96 1.97
C LEU A 58 -6.08 -3.56 1.71
N GLY A 59 -5.42 -2.93 2.69
CA GLY A 59 -3.99 -2.66 2.63
C GLY A 59 -3.13 -3.94 2.52
N HIS A 60 -3.51 -5.01 3.21
CA HIS A 60 -2.87 -6.32 3.03
C HIS A 60 -3.12 -6.84 1.60
N GLY A 61 -4.36 -6.76 1.11
CA GLY A 61 -4.68 -7.16 -0.26
C GLY A 61 -3.82 -6.43 -1.30
N SER A 62 -3.62 -5.11 -1.14
CA SER A 62 -2.82 -4.31 -2.07
C SER A 62 -1.31 -4.59 -1.98
N THR A 63 -0.80 -5.05 -0.84
CA THR A 63 0.63 -5.33 -0.63
C THR A 63 0.99 -6.76 -1.01
N TYR A 64 0.13 -7.73 -0.71
CA TYR A 64 0.45 -9.15 -0.91
C TYR A 64 0.02 -9.69 -2.27
N THR A 65 -1.01 -9.12 -2.92
CA THR A 65 -1.38 -9.55 -4.28
C THR A 65 -0.24 -9.40 -5.29
N PRO A 66 0.52 -8.28 -5.34
CA PRO A 66 1.70 -8.17 -6.19
C PRO A 66 2.77 -9.23 -5.94
N GLN A 67 2.98 -9.63 -4.68
CA GLN A 67 3.96 -10.65 -4.32
C GLN A 67 3.57 -12.01 -4.84
N ASP A 68 2.30 -12.41 -4.65
CA ASP A 68 1.75 -13.66 -5.19
C ASP A 68 1.82 -13.69 -6.73
N VAL A 69 1.51 -12.56 -7.38
CA VAL A 69 1.62 -12.44 -8.85
C VAL A 69 3.06 -12.67 -9.31
N LEU A 70 4.03 -12.00 -8.69
CA LEU A 70 5.45 -12.16 -9.05
C LEU A 70 5.92 -13.60 -8.80
N THR A 71 5.61 -14.18 -7.65
CA THR A 71 6.02 -15.56 -7.35
C THR A 71 5.43 -16.57 -8.34
N ARG A 72 4.12 -16.46 -8.69
CA ARG A 72 3.50 -17.30 -9.72
C ARG A 72 4.13 -17.11 -11.09
N TYR A 73 4.38 -15.87 -11.47
CA TYR A 73 5.02 -15.53 -12.75
C TYR A 73 6.42 -16.14 -12.86
N HIS A 74 7.28 -15.94 -11.85
CA HIS A 74 8.64 -16.49 -11.85
C HIS A 74 8.66 -18.01 -11.74
N ARG A 75 7.71 -18.61 -11.02
CA ARG A 75 7.54 -20.08 -11.02
C ARG A 75 7.20 -20.60 -12.42
N MET A 76 6.32 -19.91 -13.15
CA MET A 76 5.99 -20.27 -14.54
C MET A 76 7.14 -20.02 -15.53
N LEU A 77 8.10 -19.13 -15.20
CA LEU A 77 9.36 -18.98 -15.95
C LEU A 77 10.33 -20.14 -15.71
N GLY A 78 10.04 -21.05 -14.78
CA GLY A 78 10.89 -22.19 -14.42
C GLY A 78 11.98 -21.87 -13.40
N GLU A 79 11.92 -20.69 -12.76
CA GLU A 79 12.83 -20.33 -11.69
C GLU A 79 12.48 -21.07 -10.39
N ASN A 80 13.45 -21.19 -9.47
CA ASN A 80 13.23 -21.71 -8.11
C ASN A 80 12.56 -20.61 -7.28
N ALA A 81 11.24 -20.47 -7.50
CA ALA A 81 10.47 -19.33 -7.00
C ALA A 81 9.75 -19.70 -5.70
N ASP A 82 10.09 -19.02 -4.62
CA ASP A 82 9.46 -19.20 -3.32
C ASP A 82 8.98 -17.90 -2.68
N TRP A 83 7.91 -17.99 -1.91
CA TRP A 83 7.34 -16.87 -1.16
C TRP A 83 7.23 -17.23 0.30
N LEU A 84 8.15 -16.70 1.11
CA LEU A 84 8.35 -17.06 2.51
C LEU A 84 7.40 -16.28 3.42
N PRO A 85 6.39 -16.92 4.03
CA PRO A 85 5.42 -16.23 4.88
C PRO A 85 5.89 -16.16 6.33
N GLY A 86 5.23 -15.28 7.09
CA GLY A 86 5.35 -15.24 8.54
C GLY A 86 4.51 -14.15 9.15
N GLN A 87 4.61 -13.98 10.48
CA GLN A 87 3.83 -13.03 11.26
C GLN A 87 4.74 -12.29 12.23
N ASP A 88 4.45 -11.00 12.45
CA ASP A 88 5.17 -10.17 13.41
C ASP A 88 4.41 -10.09 14.74
N HIS A 89 5.15 -10.24 15.84
CA HIS A 89 4.62 -10.07 17.19
C HIS A 89 4.18 -8.63 17.48
N ALA A 90 4.73 -7.66 16.77
CA ALA A 90 4.35 -6.24 16.79
C ALA A 90 4.26 -5.63 18.19
N ALA A 91 5.23 -5.92 19.04
CA ALA A 91 5.41 -5.50 20.44
C ALA A 91 4.37 -4.48 20.99
N ILE A 92 4.63 -3.17 20.86
CA ILE A 92 3.74 -2.10 21.35
C ILE A 92 2.33 -2.18 20.78
N ALA A 93 2.20 -2.49 19.47
CA ALA A 93 0.89 -2.49 18.82
C ALA A 93 -0.01 -3.59 19.38
N THR A 94 0.52 -4.80 19.55
CA THR A 94 -0.19 -5.94 20.15
C THR A 94 -0.48 -5.68 21.62
N GLU A 95 0.50 -5.18 22.37
CA GLU A 95 0.33 -4.86 23.79
C GLU A 95 -0.78 -3.80 23.99
N THR A 96 -0.83 -2.76 23.16
CA THR A 96 -1.90 -1.74 23.22
C THR A 96 -3.28 -2.36 23.05
N VAL A 97 -3.44 -3.32 22.13
CA VAL A 97 -4.71 -4.03 21.91
C VAL A 97 -5.05 -4.90 23.11
N LEU A 98 -4.08 -5.66 23.63
CA LEU A 98 -4.27 -6.54 24.79
C LEU A 98 -4.66 -5.74 26.05
N ILE A 99 -4.04 -4.58 26.30
CA ILE A 99 -4.37 -3.69 27.42
C ILE A 99 -5.83 -3.20 27.29
N ARG A 100 -6.27 -2.84 26.07
CA ARG A 100 -7.67 -2.44 25.84
C ARG A 100 -8.65 -3.57 26.10
N GLU A 101 -8.32 -4.80 25.73
CA GLU A 101 -9.16 -5.97 26.02
C GLU A 101 -9.20 -6.27 27.53
N LEU A 102 -8.06 -6.18 28.23
CA LEU A 102 -8.01 -6.33 29.69
C LEU A 102 -8.86 -5.27 30.40
N ALA A 103 -8.81 -4.02 29.95
CA ALA A 103 -9.60 -2.93 30.54
C ALA A 103 -11.11 -3.18 30.43
N LYS A 104 -11.60 -3.84 29.37
CA LYS A 104 -13.01 -4.27 29.26
C LYS A 104 -13.40 -5.29 30.33
N GLU A 105 -12.45 -6.08 30.81
CA GLU A 105 -12.62 -7.07 31.87
C GLU A 105 -12.37 -6.48 33.29
N GLY A 106 -12.01 -5.19 33.35
CA GLY A 106 -11.64 -4.52 34.61
C GLY A 106 -10.28 -4.93 35.17
N ALA A 107 -9.39 -5.47 34.37
CA ALA A 107 -8.06 -5.92 34.73
C ALA A 107 -6.97 -5.04 34.10
N THR A 108 -5.76 -5.06 34.68
CA THR A 108 -4.55 -4.46 34.12
C THR A 108 -3.46 -5.54 33.96
N ARG A 109 -2.44 -5.26 33.16
CA ARG A 109 -1.29 -6.19 33.01
C ARG A 109 -0.59 -6.41 34.37
N GLU A 110 -0.46 -5.37 35.18
CA GLU A 110 0.17 -5.43 36.52
C GLU A 110 -0.64 -6.32 37.46
N SER A 111 -1.98 -6.25 37.41
CA SER A 111 -2.87 -7.09 38.23
C SER A 111 -2.80 -8.58 37.86
N LEU A 112 -2.49 -8.89 36.59
CA LEU A 112 -2.28 -10.28 36.13
C LEU A 112 -0.88 -10.81 36.50
N GLY A 113 0.13 -9.96 36.47
CA GLY A 113 1.52 -10.35 36.49
C GLY A 113 2.05 -10.82 35.14
N ARG A 114 3.38 -10.74 34.94
CA ARG A 114 4.05 -10.93 33.65
C ARG A 114 3.73 -12.29 33.00
N ASP A 115 3.85 -13.38 33.74
CA ASP A 115 3.68 -14.72 33.18
C ASP A 115 2.26 -14.97 32.66
N ALA A 116 1.24 -14.60 33.43
CA ALA A 116 -0.16 -14.76 33.02
C ALA A 116 -0.51 -13.83 31.85
N TYR A 117 0.07 -12.62 31.81
CA TYR A 117 -0.08 -11.70 30.71
C TYR A 117 0.54 -12.25 29.42
N LEU A 118 1.78 -12.78 29.48
CA LEU A 118 2.45 -13.40 28.33
C LEU A 118 1.70 -14.62 27.83
N ALA A 119 1.19 -15.47 28.73
CA ALA A 119 0.35 -16.61 28.34
C ALA A 119 -0.92 -16.16 27.59
N ARG A 120 -1.50 -15.00 27.94
CA ARG A 120 -2.63 -14.40 27.22
C ARG A 120 -2.20 -13.88 25.84
N ALA A 121 -1.04 -13.25 25.74
CA ALA A 121 -0.50 -12.77 24.47
C ALA A 121 -0.25 -13.91 23.47
N TRP A 122 0.25 -15.06 23.95
CA TRP A 122 0.40 -16.24 23.11
C TRP A 122 -0.94 -16.79 22.59
N ARG A 123 -1.99 -16.87 23.45
CA ARG A 123 -3.36 -17.24 22.98
C ARG A 123 -3.92 -16.26 21.96
N TRP A 124 -3.65 -14.97 22.14
CA TRP A 124 -4.01 -13.95 21.17
C TRP A 124 -3.35 -14.22 19.80
N ARG A 125 -2.06 -14.53 19.81
CA ARG A 125 -1.31 -14.88 18.59
C ARG A 125 -1.92 -16.10 17.88
N GLU A 126 -2.26 -17.15 18.62
CA GLU A 126 -2.87 -18.35 18.04
C GLU A 126 -4.19 -18.03 17.34
N GLN A 127 -5.04 -17.22 17.97
CA GLN A 127 -6.33 -16.86 17.41
C GLN A 127 -6.20 -15.96 16.19
N TYR A 128 -5.57 -14.80 16.32
CA TYR A 128 -5.57 -13.78 15.26
C TYR A 128 -4.57 -14.06 14.16
N GLY A 129 -3.50 -14.80 14.45
CA GLY A 129 -2.59 -15.32 13.44
C GLY A 129 -3.33 -16.27 12.50
N GLY A 130 -4.12 -17.20 13.02
CA GLY A 130 -4.94 -18.11 12.23
C GLY A 130 -5.99 -17.39 11.36
N GLU A 131 -6.64 -16.36 11.89
CA GLU A 131 -7.60 -15.55 11.09
C GLU A 131 -6.94 -14.82 9.92
N ILE A 132 -5.68 -14.37 10.07
CA ILE A 132 -4.93 -13.71 8.99
C ILE A 132 -4.55 -14.74 7.92
N ASP A 133 -4.04 -15.89 8.31
CA ASP A 133 -3.65 -16.97 7.39
C ASP A 133 -4.88 -17.47 6.61
N GLU A 134 -6.02 -17.69 7.26
CA GLU A 134 -7.29 -18.02 6.60
C GLU A 134 -7.70 -16.95 5.57
N ALA A 135 -7.58 -15.68 5.91
CA ALA A 135 -7.90 -14.59 5.00
C ALA A 135 -6.99 -14.61 3.76
N PHE A 136 -5.70 -14.90 3.93
CA PHE A 136 -4.75 -15.00 2.81
C PHE A 136 -5.04 -16.22 1.93
N GLN A 137 -5.37 -17.37 2.53
CA GLN A 137 -5.80 -18.55 1.79
C GLN A 137 -7.06 -18.29 0.96
N ARG A 138 -8.04 -17.62 1.54
CA ARG A 138 -9.28 -17.26 0.83
C ARG A 138 -9.07 -16.23 -0.28
N LEU A 139 -8.03 -15.39 -0.20
CA LEU A 139 -7.60 -14.52 -1.31
C LEU A 139 -6.81 -15.27 -2.39
N GLY A 140 -6.56 -16.55 -2.21
CA GLY A 140 -5.83 -17.39 -3.15
C GLY A 140 -4.32 -17.16 -3.14
N PHE A 141 -3.76 -16.61 -2.06
CA PHE A 141 -2.31 -16.45 -1.93
C PHE A 141 -1.64 -17.80 -1.72
N GLY A 142 -0.56 -18.03 -2.44
CA GLY A 142 0.19 -19.29 -2.43
C GLY A 142 1.63 -19.15 -1.90
N PRO A 143 1.83 -18.65 -0.66
CA PRO A 143 3.14 -18.72 -0.04
C PRO A 143 3.47 -20.14 0.40
N ASP A 144 4.72 -20.41 0.71
CA ASP A 144 5.17 -21.67 1.29
C ASP A 144 4.76 -21.77 2.77
N TRP A 145 3.56 -22.26 3.02
CA TRP A 145 3.01 -22.39 4.36
C TRP A 145 3.83 -23.31 5.28
N GLU A 146 4.61 -24.23 4.73
CA GLU A 146 5.46 -25.14 5.51
C GLU A 146 6.66 -24.40 6.13
N ARG A 147 7.08 -23.30 5.50
CA ARG A 147 8.16 -22.42 5.97
C ARG A 147 7.66 -21.21 6.76
N ALA A 148 6.38 -21.18 7.14
CA ALA A 148 5.83 -20.07 7.91
C ALA A 148 6.56 -19.85 9.24
N ARG A 149 6.97 -18.61 9.52
CA ARG A 149 7.73 -18.24 10.71
C ARG A 149 7.01 -17.17 11.55
N PHE A 150 7.35 -17.13 12.81
CA PHE A 150 6.90 -16.08 13.73
C PHE A 150 8.10 -15.38 14.36
N THR A 151 8.08 -14.05 14.42
CA THR A 151 9.25 -13.28 14.88
C THR A 151 9.71 -13.60 16.30
N LEU A 152 8.86 -14.20 17.17
CA LEU A 152 9.24 -14.70 18.50
C LEU A 152 9.51 -16.21 18.54
N ASP A 153 9.63 -16.92 17.41
CA ASP A 153 10.05 -18.33 17.46
C ASP A 153 11.49 -18.47 17.95
N ALA A 154 11.87 -19.68 18.34
CA ALA A 154 13.16 -19.93 18.98
C ALA A 154 14.35 -19.57 18.07
N GLY A 155 14.27 -19.88 16.77
CA GLY A 155 15.36 -19.61 15.83
C GLY A 155 15.54 -18.10 15.58
N LEU A 156 14.43 -17.38 15.35
CA LEU A 156 14.49 -15.92 15.16
C LEU A 156 14.92 -15.22 16.45
N SER A 157 14.47 -15.70 17.63
CA SER A 157 14.89 -15.14 18.92
C SER A 157 16.39 -15.33 19.17
N ALA A 158 16.96 -16.47 18.78
CA ALA A 158 18.40 -16.71 18.85
C ALA A 158 19.18 -15.73 17.94
N ALA A 159 18.67 -15.48 16.71
CA ALA A 159 19.25 -14.50 15.80
C ALA A 159 19.23 -13.08 16.39
N VAL A 160 18.10 -12.66 16.98
CA VAL A 160 17.95 -11.35 17.64
C VAL A 160 18.94 -11.20 18.79
N THR A 161 19.03 -12.20 19.65
CA THR A 161 19.98 -12.19 20.77
C THR A 161 21.42 -12.08 20.29
N LYS A 162 21.80 -12.88 19.28
CA LYS A 162 23.14 -12.83 18.69
C LYS A 162 23.49 -11.45 18.15
N VAL A 163 22.57 -10.83 17.38
CA VAL A 163 22.78 -9.48 16.81
C VAL A 163 22.99 -8.46 17.91
N PHE A 164 22.19 -8.50 18.98
CA PHE A 164 22.36 -7.58 20.10
C PHE A 164 23.72 -7.72 20.78
N VAL A 165 24.11 -8.96 21.10
CA VAL A 165 25.38 -9.28 21.78
C VAL A 165 26.57 -8.86 20.91
N ASP A 166 26.53 -9.17 19.61
CA ASP A 166 27.61 -8.81 18.69
C ASP A 166 27.74 -7.27 18.54
N LEU A 167 26.62 -6.54 18.36
CA LEU A 167 26.64 -5.08 18.29
C LEU A 167 27.15 -4.44 19.59
N TYR A 168 26.82 -5.02 20.75
CA TYR A 168 27.35 -4.56 22.03
C TYR A 168 28.86 -4.78 22.15
N ASN A 169 29.33 -5.94 21.76
CA ASN A 169 30.77 -6.27 21.77
C ASN A 169 31.57 -5.39 20.79
N ASP A 170 30.96 -4.98 19.69
CA ASP A 170 31.52 -4.03 18.72
C ASP A 170 31.50 -2.56 19.22
N GLY A 171 30.87 -2.29 20.38
CA GLY A 171 30.69 -0.93 20.92
C GLY A 171 29.63 -0.10 20.20
N LEU A 172 28.79 -0.72 19.37
CA LEU A 172 27.70 -0.06 18.65
C LEU A 172 26.40 0.00 19.46
N VAL A 173 26.20 -0.90 20.41
CA VAL A 173 25.07 -0.84 21.38
C VAL A 173 25.58 -0.25 22.67
N TYR A 174 24.89 0.75 23.18
CA TYR A 174 25.23 1.41 24.45
C TYR A 174 23.98 1.80 25.24
N ARG A 175 24.13 1.93 26.56
CA ARG A 175 23.12 2.46 27.47
C ARG A 175 23.41 3.93 27.76
N GLY A 176 22.42 4.81 27.61
CA GLY A 176 22.65 6.24 27.86
C GLY A 176 21.36 7.03 28.06
N THR A 177 21.49 8.16 28.76
CA THR A 177 20.40 9.11 28.91
C THR A 177 20.33 10.04 27.70
N ARG A 178 19.20 10.00 26.99
CA ARG A 178 18.92 10.81 25.80
C ARG A 178 17.49 11.35 25.87
N LEU A 179 17.23 12.39 25.09
CA LEU A 179 15.86 12.84 24.84
C LEU A 179 15.18 11.82 23.92
N VAL A 180 14.05 11.29 24.35
CA VAL A 180 13.26 10.28 23.62
C VAL A 180 11.81 10.72 23.46
N ASN A 181 11.10 10.18 22.49
CA ASN A 181 9.66 10.33 22.37
C ASN A 181 8.99 9.39 23.39
N TRP A 182 8.37 9.95 24.40
CA TRP A 182 7.68 9.20 25.42
C TRP A 182 6.16 9.25 25.23
N ASP A 183 5.51 8.12 25.22
CA ASP A 183 4.05 8.01 25.24
C ASP A 183 3.55 7.83 26.68
N PRO A 184 2.94 8.87 27.29
CA PRO A 184 2.49 8.80 28.69
C PRO A 184 1.34 7.80 28.91
N GLN A 185 0.60 7.43 27.85
CA GLN A 185 -0.49 6.47 27.94
C GLN A 185 0.01 5.03 27.76
N ALA A 186 0.93 4.79 26.83
CA ALA A 186 1.56 3.48 26.66
C ALA A 186 2.64 3.21 27.71
N GLN A 187 3.12 4.22 28.41
CA GLN A 187 4.24 4.14 29.37
C GLN A 187 5.50 3.52 28.73
N SER A 188 5.82 3.95 27.49
CA SER A 188 6.95 3.44 26.72
C SER A 188 7.49 4.49 25.76
N THR A 189 8.76 4.30 25.36
CA THR A 189 9.37 5.04 24.28
C THR A 189 8.79 4.63 22.92
N LEU A 190 8.77 5.58 21.99
CA LEU A 190 8.41 5.38 20.59
C LEU A 190 9.55 5.79 19.67
N SER A 191 9.63 5.14 18.52
CA SER A 191 10.50 5.61 17.43
C SER A 191 9.91 6.84 16.75
N ASP A 192 10.74 7.65 16.07
CA ASP A 192 10.29 8.88 15.39
C ASP A 192 9.15 8.63 14.39
N ALA A 193 9.12 7.48 13.74
CA ALA A 193 8.10 7.18 12.76
C ALA A 193 6.83 6.51 13.35
N GLU A 194 6.78 6.28 14.65
CA GLU A 194 5.54 5.96 15.38
C GLU A 194 4.88 7.24 15.91
N VAL A 195 5.42 8.41 15.56
CA VAL A 195 4.90 9.73 15.90
C VAL A 195 4.26 10.34 14.66
N GLU A 196 3.00 10.74 14.76
CA GLU A 196 2.21 11.39 13.71
C GLU A 196 1.96 12.85 14.10
N ASP A 197 2.22 13.78 13.17
CA ASP A 197 1.93 15.19 13.38
C ASP A 197 0.46 15.50 13.07
N GLU A 198 -0.26 16.07 14.04
CA GLU A 198 -1.61 16.58 13.85
C GLU A 198 -1.65 18.09 14.04
N GLU A 199 -2.24 18.81 13.05
CA GLU A 199 -2.44 20.25 13.19
C GLU A 199 -3.56 20.55 14.20
N ARG A 200 -3.24 21.30 15.26
CA ARG A 200 -4.21 21.74 16.28
C ARG A 200 -4.11 23.23 16.54
N ASP A 201 -5.26 23.82 16.80
CA ASP A 201 -5.34 25.20 17.23
C ASP A 201 -4.95 25.31 18.70
N THR A 202 -4.06 26.25 19.01
CA THR A 202 -3.54 26.56 20.33
C THR A 202 -3.28 28.06 20.43
N PHE A 203 -2.48 28.47 21.41
CA PHE A 203 -2.02 29.83 21.55
C PHE A 203 -0.50 29.90 21.57
N MET A 204 0.04 31.06 21.17
CA MET A 204 1.39 31.47 21.41
C MET A 204 1.36 32.46 22.56
N TRP A 205 1.91 32.06 23.70
CA TRP A 205 1.97 32.88 24.89
C TRP A 205 3.26 33.71 24.92
N HIS A 206 3.13 35.03 25.10
CA HIS A 206 4.24 35.96 25.19
C HIS A 206 4.46 36.29 26.66
N ILE A 207 5.63 35.90 27.22
CA ILE A 207 5.94 35.98 28.63
C ILE A 207 7.16 36.90 28.83
N ARG A 208 7.05 37.86 29.72
CA ARG A 208 8.13 38.82 30.05
C ARG A 208 9.03 38.23 31.12
N TYR A 209 10.33 38.22 30.83
CA TYR A 209 11.39 37.91 31.77
C TYR A 209 12.15 39.21 32.07
N LEU A 210 12.07 39.73 33.28
CA LEU A 210 12.73 40.96 33.66
C LEU A 210 14.23 40.78 33.80
N ALA A 211 15.01 41.80 33.52
CA ALA A 211 16.44 41.72 33.79
C ALA A 211 16.72 41.62 35.29
N GLU A 212 17.73 40.84 35.72
CA GLU A 212 18.07 40.62 37.13
C GLU A 212 18.37 41.94 37.88
N ASN A 213 18.86 42.93 37.15
CA ASN A 213 19.15 44.26 37.68
C ASN A 213 17.92 45.21 37.75
N GLY A 214 16.71 44.72 37.48
CA GLY A 214 15.46 45.48 37.51
C GLY A 214 15.15 46.24 36.19
N GLY A 215 15.86 45.99 35.10
CA GLY A 215 15.58 46.56 33.77
C GLY A 215 14.46 45.83 33.05
N ASP A 216 14.13 46.31 31.85
CA ASP A 216 13.00 45.82 31.04
C ASP A 216 13.10 44.32 30.59
N GLY A 217 14.29 43.74 30.55
CA GLY A 217 14.51 42.34 30.19
C GLY A 217 14.12 42.05 28.75
N LEU A 218 13.46 40.90 28.55
CA LEU A 218 13.00 40.44 27.20
C LEU A 218 11.62 39.72 27.31
N VAL A 219 11.01 39.51 26.16
CA VAL A 219 9.75 38.72 26.05
C VAL A 219 10.04 37.48 25.22
N ILE A 220 9.74 36.31 25.77
CA ILE A 220 9.76 35.04 25.05
C ILE A 220 8.39 34.70 24.49
N ALA A 221 8.34 33.87 23.44
CA ALA A 221 7.11 33.30 22.93
C ALA A 221 7.16 31.77 23.01
N THR A 222 6.12 31.14 23.52
CA THR A 222 6.06 29.68 23.68
C THR A 222 4.66 29.12 23.42
N THR A 223 4.59 27.92 22.88
CA THR A 223 3.36 27.11 22.80
C THR A 223 3.22 26.12 23.96
N ARG A 224 4.26 26.02 24.84
CA ARG A 224 4.34 25.05 25.93
C ARG A 224 4.68 25.72 27.27
N PRO A 225 3.76 26.54 27.85
CA PRO A 225 4.00 27.17 29.13
C PRO A 225 4.23 26.19 30.28
N GLU A 226 3.74 24.95 30.19
CA GLU A 226 3.92 23.93 31.23
C GLU A 226 5.37 23.50 31.45
N THR A 227 6.24 23.64 30.46
CA THR A 227 7.66 23.26 30.57
C THR A 227 8.54 24.40 31.07
N TYR A 228 8.03 25.62 31.02
CA TYR A 228 8.79 26.84 31.28
C TYR A 228 9.40 26.88 32.69
N LEU A 229 8.84 26.18 33.66
CA LEU A 229 9.40 26.07 35.01
C LEU A 229 10.81 25.45 35.06
N ALA A 230 11.18 24.71 34.00
CA ALA A 230 12.50 24.10 33.78
C ALA A 230 13.42 24.93 32.87
N ASP A 231 13.05 26.14 32.47
CA ASP A 231 13.93 26.98 31.64
C ASP A 231 15.27 27.23 32.31
N VAL A 232 16.35 27.01 31.63
CA VAL A 232 17.73 27.14 32.15
C VAL A 232 18.54 28.27 31.49
N ALA A 233 18.03 28.76 30.34
CA ALA A 233 18.58 29.88 29.61
C ALA A 233 17.51 30.52 28.74
N VAL A 234 17.81 31.71 28.20
CA VAL A 234 17.12 32.24 27.01
C VAL A 234 18.13 32.35 25.87
N ALA A 235 17.86 31.73 24.74
CA ALA A 235 18.73 31.81 23.56
C ALA A 235 18.26 32.89 22.59
N VAL A 236 19.17 33.64 22.02
CA VAL A 236 18.95 34.65 20.99
C VAL A 236 19.97 34.48 19.86
N HIS A 237 19.62 34.89 18.67
CA HIS A 237 20.57 34.81 17.56
C HIS A 237 21.74 35.81 17.79
N PRO A 238 23.03 35.45 17.58
CA PRO A 238 24.20 36.31 17.85
C PRO A 238 24.15 37.64 17.08
N ASP A 239 23.52 37.67 15.91
CA ASP A 239 23.40 38.86 15.06
C ASP A 239 22.10 39.65 15.30
N ASP A 240 21.27 39.27 16.27
CA ASP A 240 20.04 40.00 16.57
C ASP A 240 20.35 41.24 17.42
N GLU A 241 20.36 42.40 16.79
CA GLU A 241 20.64 43.69 17.41
C GLU A 241 19.72 44.01 18.58
N ARG A 242 18.46 43.47 18.59
CA ARG A 242 17.47 43.74 19.63
C ARG A 242 17.94 43.23 21.01
N TYR A 243 18.66 42.12 21.02
CA TYR A 243 19.04 41.37 22.22
C TYR A 243 20.55 41.34 22.49
N ARG A 244 21.38 41.83 21.57
CA ARG A 244 22.85 41.80 21.70
C ARG A 244 23.34 42.36 23.06
N HIS A 245 22.68 43.40 23.58
CA HIS A 245 23.01 44.02 24.84
C HIS A 245 22.69 43.17 26.09
N LEU A 246 21.87 42.11 25.93
CA LEU A 246 21.50 41.17 27.00
C LEU A 246 22.35 39.91 27.01
N ILE A 247 23.09 39.59 25.95
CA ILE A 247 23.92 38.38 25.87
C ILE A 247 24.95 38.41 27.04
N GLY A 248 25.03 37.29 27.78
CA GLY A 248 25.88 37.12 28.95
C GLY A 248 25.32 37.76 30.23
N LYS A 249 24.14 38.40 30.22
CA LYS A 249 23.40 38.86 31.38
C LYS A 249 22.32 37.91 31.78
N ASN A 250 21.79 38.05 32.99
CA ASN A 250 20.71 37.23 33.50
C ASN A 250 19.37 37.96 33.39
N VAL A 251 18.34 37.13 33.16
CA VAL A 251 16.93 37.49 33.28
C VAL A 251 16.27 36.61 34.31
N VAL A 252 15.19 37.08 34.91
CA VAL A 252 14.48 36.39 36.00
C VAL A 252 13.28 35.66 35.45
N LEU A 253 13.26 34.36 35.66
CA LEU A 253 12.18 33.47 35.33
C LEU A 253 10.99 33.73 36.25
N PRO A 254 9.84 34.21 35.79
CA PRO A 254 8.66 34.47 36.63
C PRO A 254 8.20 33.24 37.42
N ILE A 255 7.35 33.39 38.43
CA ILE A 255 6.82 32.37 39.36
C ILE A 255 7.91 31.79 40.26
N VAL A 256 8.99 31.27 39.70
CA VAL A 256 10.07 30.63 40.47
C VAL A 256 11.18 31.61 40.88
N ASP A 257 11.17 32.83 40.32
CA ASP A 257 12.11 33.91 40.61
C ASP A 257 13.60 33.48 40.49
N ARG A 258 13.90 32.70 39.45
CA ARG A 258 15.25 32.19 39.14
C ARG A 258 15.94 33.07 38.10
N ALA A 259 17.17 33.48 38.39
CA ALA A 259 18.03 34.10 37.39
C ALA A 259 18.57 33.03 36.41
N ILE A 260 18.38 33.26 35.11
CA ILE A 260 18.89 32.43 34.02
C ILE A 260 19.64 33.27 32.99
N PRO A 261 20.73 32.77 32.38
CA PRO A 261 21.53 33.53 31.42
C PRO A 261 20.83 33.71 30.09
N VAL A 262 21.08 34.84 29.46
CA VAL A 262 20.84 35.03 28.00
C VAL A 262 22.05 34.58 27.21
N ILE A 263 21.92 33.61 26.34
CA ILE A 263 22.96 33.00 25.55
C ILE A 263 22.81 33.31 24.06
N ALA A 264 23.91 33.29 23.31
CA ALA A 264 23.85 33.43 21.87
C ALA A 264 23.96 32.06 21.19
N ASP A 265 22.99 31.72 20.35
CA ASP A 265 23.00 30.46 19.56
C ASP A 265 22.45 30.69 18.14
N ALA A 266 23.20 30.27 17.13
CA ALA A 266 22.85 30.45 15.73
C ALA A 266 21.65 29.60 15.27
N ALA A 267 21.20 28.62 16.08
CA ALA A 267 20.00 27.84 15.81
C ALA A 267 18.67 28.63 16.02
N VAL A 268 18.75 29.81 16.68
CA VAL A 268 17.57 30.65 16.90
C VAL A 268 17.22 31.42 15.64
N ASP A 269 15.97 31.30 15.19
CA ASP A 269 15.41 32.13 14.10
C ASP A 269 14.97 33.52 14.67
N PRO A 270 15.62 34.62 14.30
CA PRO A 270 15.24 35.96 14.76
C PRO A 270 13.84 36.41 14.32
N ALA A 271 13.28 35.77 13.25
CA ALA A 271 11.98 36.13 12.71
C ALA A 271 10.82 35.34 13.35
N PHE A 272 11.13 34.25 14.06
CA PHE A 272 10.11 33.43 14.70
C PHE A 272 9.76 33.96 16.11
N GLY A 273 8.47 34.09 16.39
CA GLY A 273 7.96 34.57 17.69
C GLY A 273 8.50 35.96 18.02
N THR A 274 9.27 36.06 19.10
CA THR A 274 9.94 37.29 19.50
C THR A 274 11.41 37.33 19.07
N GLY A 275 11.97 36.24 18.57
CA GLY A 275 13.40 36.04 18.33
C GLY A 275 14.20 35.71 19.60
N ALA A 276 13.52 35.61 20.76
CA ALA A 276 14.09 35.12 22.02
C ALA A 276 13.38 33.81 22.40
N VAL A 277 14.15 32.74 22.50
CA VAL A 277 13.65 31.36 22.72
C VAL A 277 14.02 30.94 24.14
N LYS A 278 13.04 30.50 24.94
CA LYS A 278 13.31 29.81 26.18
C LYS A 278 14.04 28.49 25.92
N VAL A 279 14.97 28.10 26.75
CA VAL A 279 15.72 26.85 26.58
C VAL A 279 15.38 25.88 27.71
N THR A 280 14.67 24.81 27.37
CA THR A 280 14.23 23.73 28.28
C THR A 280 14.73 22.38 27.77
N PRO A 281 16.02 22.05 27.96
CA PRO A 281 16.68 20.94 27.25
C PRO A 281 16.08 19.55 27.48
N ALA A 282 15.38 19.37 28.63
CA ALA A 282 14.76 18.08 28.95
C ALA A 282 13.40 17.84 28.25
N HIS A 283 12.83 18.84 27.53
CA HIS A 283 11.45 18.79 27.01
C HIS A 283 11.29 19.27 25.58
N ASP A 284 12.37 19.57 24.88
CA ASP A 284 12.37 19.97 23.46
C ASP A 284 13.66 19.54 22.77
N ALA A 285 13.57 19.05 21.53
CA ALA A 285 14.72 18.52 20.80
C ALA A 285 15.74 19.60 20.43
N THR A 286 15.27 20.78 20.00
CA THR A 286 16.16 21.91 19.66
C THR A 286 16.81 22.48 20.90
N ASP A 287 16.03 22.63 21.98
CA ASP A 287 16.56 23.06 23.28
C ASP A 287 17.56 22.06 23.85
N TYR A 288 17.39 20.76 23.61
CA TYR A 288 18.34 19.73 24.03
C TYR A 288 19.70 19.90 23.32
N GLU A 289 19.71 20.15 22.01
CA GLU A 289 20.93 20.39 21.26
C GLU A 289 21.62 21.69 21.70
N ILE A 290 20.84 22.79 21.96
CA ILE A 290 21.36 24.02 22.51
C ILE A 290 21.94 23.75 23.91
N GLY A 291 21.22 22.99 24.74
CA GLY A 291 21.66 22.62 26.10
C GLY A 291 22.99 21.87 26.08
N GLN A 292 23.21 20.94 25.14
CA GLN A 292 24.46 20.22 24.97
C GLN A 292 25.60 21.14 24.54
N ARG A 293 25.39 21.99 23.52
CA ARG A 293 26.41 22.94 23.05
C ARG A 293 26.90 23.90 24.10
N HIS A 294 25.98 24.37 24.93
CA HIS A 294 26.27 25.34 25.99
C HIS A 294 26.47 24.70 27.35
N ALA A 295 26.50 23.36 27.44
CA ALA A 295 26.63 22.59 28.67
C ALA A 295 25.62 23.07 29.79
N LEU A 296 24.35 23.30 29.42
CA LEU A 296 23.31 23.75 30.34
C LEU A 296 22.81 22.60 31.22
N PRO A 297 22.32 22.85 32.44
CA PRO A 297 21.59 21.84 33.22
C PRO A 297 20.31 21.44 32.53
N MET A 298 19.84 20.20 32.74
CA MET A 298 18.67 19.66 32.06
C MET A 298 17.64 19.10 33.08
N PRO A 299 17.02 19.96 33.92
CA PRO A 299 16.01 19.52 34.87
C PRO A 299 14.74 19.06 34.12
N THR A 300 14.20 17.90 34.48
CA THR A 300 12.92 17.40 33.97
C THR A 300 11.81 17.82 34.94
N VAL A 301 10.74 18.44 34.43
CA VAL A 301 9.58 18.91 35.25
C VAL A 301 8.26 18.27 34.81
N ILE A 302 8.29 17.34 33.87
CA ILE A 302 7.17 16.48 33.50
C ILE A 302 7.63 15.04 33.73
N ASP A 303 6.86 14.26 34.45
CA ASP A 303 7.16 12.85 34.73
C ASP A 303 6.69 11.92 33.59
N PHE A 304 6.89 10.62 33.75
CA PHE A 304 6.48 9.62 32.78
C PHE A 304 4.94 9.51 32.62
N ASP A 305 4.17 9.94 33.64
CA ASP A 305 2.70 9.98 33.56
C ASP A 305 2.18 11.21 32.79
N GLY A 306 3.09 12.10 32.34
CA GLY A 306 2.73 13.36 31.69
C GLY A 306 2.21 14.41 32.67
N ARG A 307 2.57 14.28 33.97
CA ARG A 307 2.20 15.22 35.04
C ARG A 307 3.36 16.12 35.39
N VAL A 308 3.05 17.35 35.76
CA VAL A 308 4.08 18.25 36.27
C VAL A 308 4.63 17.74 37.62
N ALA A 309 5.94 17.70 37.70
CA ALA A 309 6.69 17.24 38.89
C ALA A 309 7.65 18.32 39.42
N ALA A 310 8.12 18.17 40.65
CA ALA A 310 9.32 18.85 41.11
C ALA A 310 10.52 18.46 40.23
N PRO A 311 11.58 19.30 40.16
CA PRO A 311 12.72 18.98 39.27
C PRO A 311 13.27 17.58 39.49
N ILE A 312 13.32 16.77 38.42
CA ILE A 312 13.84 15.42 38.40
C ILE A 312 15.15 15.45 37.60
N TRP A 313 16.20 14.83 38.14
CA TRP A 313 17.50 14.70 37.46
C TRP A 313 17.67 13.27 36.95
N ARG A 314 17.66 13.13 35.65
CA ARG A 314 17.75 11.83 34.97
C ARG A 314 19.16 11.52 34.47
N TYR A 315 20.15 12.38 34.79
CA TYR A 315 21.55 12.21 34.48
C TYR A 315 22.38 12.84 35.61
N ASP A 316 23.67 12.55 35.64
CA ASP A 316 24.55 13.09 36.65
C ASP A 316 24.78 14.60 36.42
N GLU A 317 24.37 15.38 37.36
CA GLU A 317 24.60 16.83 37.41
C GLU A 317 25.22 17.21 38.78
N THR A 318 26.11 18.21 38.79
CA THR A 318 26.80 18.58 40.02
C THR A 318 25.86 19.21 41.05
N PRO A 319 26.09 18.99 42.34
CA PRO A 319 25.27 19.59 43.40
C PRO A 319 25.17 21.11 43.31
N GLU A 320 26.24 21.79 42.90
CA GLU A 320 26.33 23.26 42.77
C GLU A 320 25.35 23.77 41.67
N ARG A 321 25.17 23.00 40.61
CA ARG A 321 24.28 23.36 39.47
C ARG A 321 22.82 22.95 39.74
N ARG A 322 22.62 21.89 40.52
CA ARG A 322 21.29 21.44 40.93
C ARG A 322 20.67 22.36 41.99
N ALA A 323 21.47 22.79 43.01
CA ALA A 323 20.97 23.50 44.20
C ALA A 323 20.07 24.72 43.90
N PRO A 324 20.41 25.61 42.95
CA PRO A 324 19.57 26.77 42.61
C PRO A 324 18.21 26.40 42.00
N ILE A 325 18.14 25.23 41.34
CA ILE A 325 16.93 24.72 40.72
C ILE A 325 16.09 23.96 41.75
N ASP A 326 16.70 23.08 42.53
CA ASP A 326 16.05 22.31 43.58
C ASP A 326 15.43 23.21 44.69
N ALA A 327 16.10 24.30 45.02
CA ALA A 327 15.60 25.28 46.00
C ALA A 327 14.26 25.93 45.61
N GLN A 328 13.83 25.80 44.35
CA GLN A 328 12.60 26.38 43.83
C GLN A 328 11.43 25.42 43.79
N ALA A 329 11.67 24.12 44.09
CA ALA A 329 10.62 23.09 44.08
C ALA A 329 9.39 23.49 44.89
N GLU A 330 9.58 24.21 46.02
CA GLU A 330 8.46 24.70 46.85
C GLU A 330 7.58 25.72 46.09
N LYS A 331 8.16 26.60 45.27
CA LYS A 331 7.43 27.58 44.44
C LYS A 331 6.62 26.90 43.32
N MET A 332 7.04 25.68 42.88
CA MET A 332 6.36 24.88 41.87
C MET A 332 5.22 24.05 42.43
N ARG A 333 5.12 23.92 43.78
CA ARG A 333 4.19 23.01 44.46
C ARG A 333 2.73 23.16 44.05
N ALA A 334 2.31 24.37 43.68
CA ALA A 334 0.95 24.65 43.20
C ALA A 334 0.60 23.98 41.89
N PHE A 335 1.61 23.49 41.09
CA PHE A 335 1.45 22.91 39.78
C PHE A 335 1.79 21.41 39.75
N VAL A 336 2.46 20.89 40.76
CA VAL A 336 2.91 19.49 40.88
C VAL A 336 1.72 18.55 41.01
N GLY A 337 1.77 17.44 40.31
CA GLY A 337 0.76 16.36 40.25
C GLY A 337 -0.40 16.62 39.31
N PHE A 338 -0.53 17.80 38.71
CA PHE A 338 -1.51 18.06 37.67
C PHE A 338 -1.04 17.53 36.32
N ASP A 339 -2.00 17.07 35.51
CA ASP A 339 -1.74 16.80 34.08
C ASP A 339 -1.14 18.05 33.41
N ARG A 340 -0.19 17.86 32.52
CA ARG A 340 0.56 18.94 31.86
C ARG A 340 -0.34 20.00 31.18
N PHE A 341 -1.49 19.61 30.60
CA PHE A 341 -2.40 20.57 29.97
C PHE A 341 -3.24 21.34 30.99
N GLU A 342 -3.59 20.73 32.11
CA GLU A 342 -4.22 21.44 33.25
C GLU A 342 -3.23 22.35 33.92
N ALA A 343 -2.00 21.91 34.16
CA ALA A 343 -0.93 22.73 34.69
C ALA A 343 -0.62 23.92 33.77
N ARG A 344 -0.65 23.76 32.44
CA ARG A 344 -0.50 24.85 31.49
C ARG A 344 -1.48 25.99 31.76
N LYS A 345 -2.77 25.68 31.92
CA LYS A 345 -3.80 26.68 32.24
C LYS A 345 -3.51 27.43 33.52
N ARG A 346 -3.15 26.70 34.57
CA ARG A 346 -2.84 27.28 35.90
C ARG A 346 -1.60 28.16 35.87
N ILE A 347 -0.57 27.75 35.11
CA ILE A 347 0.66 28.53 34.92
C ILE A 347 0.37 29.84 34.17
N VAL A 348 -0.42 29.75 33.08
CA VAL A 348 -0.82 30.95 32.33
C VAL A 348 -1.64 31.91 33.20
N ASP A 349 -2.55 31.42 34.03
CA ASP A 349 -3.35 32.25 34.95
C ASP A 349 -2.47 32.92 36.00
N GLU A 350 -1.49 32.22 36.59
CA GLU A 350 -0.53 32.78 37.53
C GLU A 350 0.36 33.85 36.87
N LEU A 351 0.84 33.60 35.65
CA LEU A 351 1.59 34.58 34.87
C LEU A 351 0.78 35.87 34.59
N ARG A 352 -0.53 35.71 34.34
CA ARG A 352 -1.44 36.82 34.13
C ARG A 352 -1.62 37.64 35.41
N VAL A 353 -1.80 36.98 36.58
CA VAL A 353 -1.93 37.61 37.88
C VAL A 353 -0.66 38.39 38.25
N ARG A 354 0.52 37.89 37.92
CA ARG A 354 1.82 38.54 38.14
C ARG A 354 2.14 39.63 37.13
N GLY A 355 1.33 39.84 36.10
CA GLY A 355 1.60 40.78 35.03
C GLY A 355 2.80 40.40 34.14
N ALA A 356 3.22 39.14 34.19
CA ALA A 356 4.28 38.60 33.35
C ALA A 356 3.76 38.15 31.97
N LEU A 357 2.49 37.78 31.81
CA LEU A 357 1.86 37.49 30.53
C LEU A 357 1.62 38.80 29.78
N VAL A 358 2.31 38.97 28.64
CA VAL A 358 2.24 40.18 27.82
C VAL A 358 1.14 40.08 26.76
N ASP A 359 1.03 38.92 26.14
CA ASP A 359 0.07 38.69 25.03
C ASP A 359 -0.24 37.21 24.90
N GLU A 360 -1.40 36.88 24.29
CA GLU A 360 -1.88 35.53 24.00
C GLU A 360 -2.48 35.52 22.58
N LYS A 361 -1.78 34.95 21.62
CA LYS A 361 -2.16 34.95 20.21
C LYS A 361 -2.64 33.61 19.78
N PRO A 362 -3.78 33.49 19.09
CA PRO A 362 -4.15 32.24 18.43
C PRO A 362 -3.02 31.76 17.53
N TYR A 363 -2.69 30.48 17.64
CA TYR A 363 -1.60 29.86 16.89
C TYR A 363 -1.98 28.45 16.49
N ARG A 364 -1.67 28.06 15.26
CA ARG A 364 -1.86 26.70 14.78
C ARG A 364 -0.52 25.99 14.72
N THR A 365 -0.42 24.89 15.43
CA THR A 365 0.82 24.11 15.54
C THR A 365 0.59 22.65 15.21
N LYS A 366 1.65 21.98 14.82
CA LYS A 366 1.68 20.51 14.71
C LYS A 366 2.01 19.93 16.07
N LEU A 367 1.14 19.07 16.57
CA LEU A 367 1.38 18.32 17.80
C LEU A 367 1.79 16.89 17.44
N PRO A 368 2.91 16.39 17.99
CA PRO A 368 3.31 15.00 17.83
C PRO A 368 2.39 14.08 18.64
N LEU A 369 1.74 13.14 17.96
CA LEU A 369 0.85 12.15 18.57
C LEU A 369 1.44 10.75 18.40
N SER A 370 1.17 9.88 19.37
CA SER A 370 1.41 8.45 19.22
C SER A 370 0.49 7.85 18.16
N SER A 371 1.02 7.18 17.16
CA SER A 371 0.23 6.44 16.17
C SER A 371 -0.57 5.27 16.78
N ARG A 372 -0.27 4.90 18.04
CA ARG A 372 -0.86 3.76 18.74
C ARG A 372 -1.96 4.15 19.71
N THR A 373 -1.66 5.14 20.57
CA THR A 373 -2.58 5.59 21.64
C THR A 373 -3.31 6.89 21.28
N HIS A 374 -2.82 7.64 20.29
CA HIS A 374 -3.21 9.01 19.94
C HIS A 374 -2.98 10.02 21.10
N ALA A 375 -2.18 9.63 22.10
CA ALA A 375 -1.72 10.56 23.12
C ALA A 375 -0.71 11.55 22.53
N VAL A 376 -0.71 12.78 23.05
CA VAL A 376 0.35 13.75 22.72
C VAL A 376 1.66 13.25 23.32
N ILE A 377 2.68 13.09 22.47
CA ILE A 377 4.03 12.66 22.87
C ILE A 377 4.66 13.70 23.80
N GLU A 378 5.42 13.22 24.77
CA GLU A 378 6.27 14.08 25.62
C GLU A 378 7.74 13.80 25.31
N PRO A 379 8.50 14.79 24.79
CA PRO A 379 9.96 14.66 24.75
C PRO A 379 10.50 14.62 26.18
N LEU A 380 11.13 13.52 26.57
CA LEU A 380 11.67 13.32 27.93
C LEU A 380 13.08 12.73 27.90
N LEU A 381 13.91 13.15 28.85
CA LEU A 381 15.17 12.46 29.13
C LEU A 381 14.88 11.09 29.74
N SER A 382 15.45 10.03 29.19
CA SER A 382 15.32 8.68 29.71
C SER A 382 16.61 7.89 29.50
N LEU A 383 16.94 7.03 30.49
CA LEU A 383 18.05 6.09 30.37
C LEU A 383 17.57 4.87 29.57
N GLN A 384 18.09 4.73 28.37
CA GLN A 384 17.63 3.75 27.38
C GLN A 384 18.83 3.05 26.72
N TRP A 385 18.53 2.00 25.94
CA TRP A 385 19.48 1.34 25.08
C TRP A 385 19.41 1.88 23.65
N PHE A 386 20.57 2.13 23.06
CA PHE A 386 20.70 2.74 21.73
C PHE A 386 21.66 1.95 20.85
N VAL A 387 21.45 2.01 19.54
CA VAL A 387 22.41 1.60 18.50
C VAL A 387 22.99 2.84 17.87
N THR A 388 24.31 2.97 17.83
CA THR A 388 25.04 3.92 17.00
C THR A 388 24.93 3.48 15.55
N VAL A 389 24.01 4.10 14.78
CA VAL A 389 23.63 3.62 13.45
C VAL A 389 24.45 4.20 12.31
N GLN A 390 25.16 5.31 12.52
CA GLN A 390 25.93 5.98 11.47
C GLN A 390 26.93 5.06 10.74
N PRO A 391 27.70 4.20 11.42
CA PRO A 391 28.60 3.26 10.73
C PRO A 391 27.88 2.20 9.91
N LEU A 392 26.62 1.86 10.28
CA LEU A 392 25.77 0.90 9.56
C LEU A 392 25.06 1.54 8.36
N ALA A 393 24.74 2.85 8.48
CA ALA A 393 24.01 3.59 7.46
C ALA A 393 24.86 3.91 6.22
N GLN A 394 26.17 4.14 6.37
CA GLN A 394 27.04 4.49 5.26
C GLN A 394 27.11 3.42 4.16
N PRO A 395 27.36 2.12 4.46
CA PRO A 395 27.28 1.08 3.44
C PRO A 395 25.90 0.95 2.77
N ALA A 396 24.82 1.15 3.53
CA ALA A 396 23.46 1.10 3.03
C ALA A 396 23.15 2.25 2.05
N LEU A 397 23.65 3.45 2.34
CA LEU A 397 23.55 4.62 1.47
C LEU A 397 24.37 4.43 0.17
N GLU A 398 25.58 3.87 0.29
CA GLU A 398 26.41 3.58 -0.87
C GLU A 398 25.80 2.53 -1.79
N ALA A 399 25.16 1.50 -1.24
CA ALA A 399 24.45 0.50 -2.03
C ALA A 399 23.34 1.11 -2.91
N TYR A 400 22.62 2.11 -2.42
CA TYR A 400 21.65 2.86 -3.22
C TYR A 400 22.35 3.77 -4.26
N ARG A 401 23.36 4.52 -3.86
CA ARG A 401 24.08 5.45 -4.75
C ARG A 401 24.79 4.75 -5.91
N SER A 402 25.31 3.55 -5.67
CA SER A 402 25.93 2.72 -6.72
C SER A 402 24.92 2.05 -7.64
N GLY A 403 23.64 2.06 -7.30
CA GLY A 403 22.58 1.36 -8.05
C GLY A 403 22.47 -0.14 -7.76
N ALA A 404 23.23 -0.66 -6.79
CA ALA A 404 23.09 -2.05 -6.32
C ALA A 404 21.74 -2.30 -5.63
N LEU A 405 21.22 -1.30 -4.93
CA LEU A 405 19.88 -1.30 -4.36
C LEU A 405 18.99 -0.35 -5.19
N ARG A 406 17.88 -0.85 -5.73
CA ARG A 406 16.96 -0.09 -6.57
C ARG A 406 15.59 0.05 -5.90
N PHE A 407 14.91 1.15 -6.16
CA PHE A 407 13.53 1.39 -5.72
C PHE A 407 12.59 1.53 -6.92
N VAL A 408 11.45 0.89 -6.84
CA VAL A 408 10.36 1.04 -7.82
C VAL A 408 9.11 1.53 -7.08
N PRO A 409 8.62 2.74 -7.35
CA PRO A 409 9.22 3.81 -8.17
C PRO A 409 10.47 4.46 -7.55
N GLU A 410 11.39 4.93 -8.41
CA GLU A 410 12.68 5.52 -8.04
C GLU A 410 12.60 6.69 -7.05
N ARG A 411 11.51 7.45 -7.04
CA ARG A 411 11.33 8.58 -6.10
C ARG A 411 11.50 8.19 -4.63
N PHE A 412 11.18 6.95 -4.27
CA PHE A 412 11.32 6.45 -2.90
C PHE A 412 12.77 6.16 -2.49
N GLY A 413 13.64 5.91 -3.46
CA GLY A 413 15.08 5.81 -3.21
C GLY A 413 15.68 7.13 -2.72
N ARG A 414 15.19 8.27 -3.22
CA ARG A 414 15.60 9.59 -2.72
C ARG A 414 15.14 9.83 -1.28
N THR A 415 13.93 9.38 -0.93
CA THR A 415 13.44 9.44 0.45
C THR A 415 14.27 8.57 1.39
N TYR A 416 14.62 7.37 0.94
CA TYR A 416 15.49 6.46 1.67
C TYR A 416 16.88 7.07 1.92
N ALA A 417 17.51 7.64 0.89
CA ALA A 417 18.81 8.28 1.00
C ALA A 417 18.81 9.48 1.95
N ALA A 418 17.83 10.38 1.81
CA ALA A 418 17.69 11.55 2.69
C ALA A 418 17.49 11.15 4.17
N GLY A 419 16.76 10.05 4.41
CA GLY A 419 16.58 9.49 5.75
C GLY A 419 17.90 8.98 6.33
N LEU A 420 18.72 8.28 5.55
CA LEU A 420 20.01 7.76 6.01
C LEU A 420 21.06 8.85 6.24
N GLU A 421 21.05 9.91 5.43
CA GLU A 421 21.98 11.04 5.58
C GLU A 421 21.78 11.79 6.91
N ASN A 422 20.56 11.79 7.45
CA ASN A 422 20.20 12.49 8.67
C ASN A 422 19.84 11.53 9.82
N ILE A 423 20.28 10.27 9.74
CA ILE A 423 19.93 9.26 10.72
C ILE A 423 20.55 9.56 12.09
N ARG A 424 19.74 9.44 13.13
CA ARG A 424 20.17 9.55 14.54
C ARG A 424 20.29 8.17 15.17
N ASP A 425 20.98 8.11 16.33
CA ASP A 425 21.10 6.88 17.10
C ASP A 425 19.72 6.30 17.40
N TRP A 426 19.59 4.99 17.21
CA TRP A 426 18.34 4.30 17.30
C TRP A 426 18.05 3.81 18.70
N ASN A 427 17.03 4.34 19.36
CA ASN A 427 16.52 3.81 20.61
C ASN A 427 15.86 2.44 20.38
N ILE A 428 16.40 1.41 21.02
CA ILE A 428 15.98 0.02 20.84
C ILE A 428 15.28 -0.61 22.03
N SER A 429 15.18 0.07 23.18
CA SER A 429 14.48 -0.44 24.36
C SER A 429 13.03 0.06 24.44
N ARG A 430 12.12 -0.83 24.85
CA ARG A 430 10.68 -0.58 25.03
C ARG A 430 10.22 -1.12 26.36
N GLN A 431 9.41 -0.35 27.08
CA GLN A 431 8.87 -0.68 28.41
C GLN A 431 7.58 -1.50 28.29
N VAL A 432 7.58 -2.50 27.41
CA VAL A 432 6.49 -3.45 27.19
C VAL A 432 6.90 -4.86 27.59
N TRP A 433 5.93 -5.75 27.83
CA TRP A 433 6.23 -7.10 28.24
C TRP A 433 6.24 -8.09 27.07
N TRP A 434 5.45 -7.80 26.04
CA TRP A 434 5.35 -8.63 24.84
C TRP A 434 6.43 -8.26 23.82
N GLY A 435 7.38 -9.16 23.59
CA GLY A 435 8.50 -8.97 22.65
C GLY A 435 9.76 -9.70 23.10
N HIS A 436 10.87 -9.45 22.38
CA HIS A 436 12.19 -9.97 22.72
C HIS A 436 12.76 -9.22 23.93
N GLN A 437 12.80 -9.85 25.07
CA GLN A 437 13.39 -9.25 26.27
C GLN A 437 14.89 -9.04 26.07
N LEU A 438 15.42 -7.88 26.47
CA LEU A 438 16.83 -7.54 26.32
C LEU A 438 17.72 -8.64 26.90
N PRO A 439 18.79 -9.04 26.21
CA PRO A 439 19.76 -10.01 26.69
C PRO A 439 20.80 -9.33 27.59
N VAL A 440 20.29 -8.63 28.61
CA VAL A 440 21.06 -7.82 29.54
C VAL A 440 20.70 -8.20 30.96
N TRP A 441 21.69 -8.31 31.81
CA TRP A 441 21.54 -8.56 33.26
C TRP A 441 22.33 -7.52 34.04
N TYR A 442 21.91 -7.28 35.25
CA TYR A 442 22.55 -6.37 36.20
C TYR A 442 22.95 -7.10 37.44
N THR A 443 24.17 -6.84 37.94
CA THR A 443 24.59 -7.25 39.28
C THR A 443 23.83 -6.45 40.35
N PRO A 444 23.92 -6.81 41.65
CA PRO A 444 23.38 -6.00 42.73
C PRO A 444 23.94 -4.56 42.78
N ASP A 445 25.17 -4.36 42.26
CA ASP A 445 25.82 -3.06 42.17
C ASP A 445 25.51 -2.33 40.84
N ASP A 446 24.51 -2.79 40.07
CA ASP A 446 24.09 -2.29 38.75
C ASP A 446 25.14 -2.38 37.61
N ASP A 447 26.15 -3.25 37.76
CA ASP A 447 27.07 -3.54 36.66
C ASP A 447 26.35 -4.27 35.56
N VAL A 448 26.68 -3.94 34.31
CA VAL A 448 26.03 -4.47 33.13
C VAL A 448 26.71 -5.75 32.63
N VAL A 449 25.92 -6.80 32.45
CA VAL A 449 26.32 -8.07 31.83
C VAL A 449 25.46 -8.32 30.59
N VAL A 450 26.06 -8.41 29.42
CA VAL A 450 25.41 -8.76 28.16
C VAL A 450 25.83 -10.17 27.75
N ALA A 451 24.88 -11.05 27.49
CA ALA A 451 25.14 -12.46 27.19
C ALA A 451 24.03 -13.05 26.31
N HIS A 452 24.26 -14.24 25.74
CA HIS A 452 23.27 -14.93 24.93
C HIS A 452 22.14 -15.55 25.76
N ASP A 453 22.48 -16.00 26.95
CA ASP A 453 21.53 -16.61 27.89
C ASP A 453 21.94 -16.34 29.37
N GLU A 454 21.11 -16.78 30.30
CA GLU A 454 21.31 -16.54 31.70
C GLU A 454 22.53 -17.33 32.28
N ASP A 455 22.82 -18.50 31.73
CA ASP A 455 23.96 -19.33 32.20
C ASP A 455 25.28 -18.67 31.81
N GLU A 456 25.35 -18.14 30.57
CA GLU A 456 26.49 -17.33 30.12
C GLU A 456 26.61 -16.04 30.95
N ALA A 457 25.51 -15.37 31.22
CA ALA A 457 25.50 -14.15 32.04
C ALA A 457 26.04 -14.41 33.44
N LYS A 458 25.58 -15.49 34.09
CA LYS A 458 26.09 -15.91 35.40
C LYS A 458 27.58 -16.23 35.39
N ARG A 459 28.05 -16.91 34.34
CA ARG A 459 29.48 -17.22 34.18
C ARG A 459 30.30 -15.95 34.08
N VAL A 460 29.89 -15.01 33.19
CA VAL A 460 30.58 -13.71 32.98
C VAL A 460 30.56 -12.89 34.27
N ALA A 461 29.44 -12.84 34.97
CA ALA A 461 29.31 -12.10 36.21
C ALA A 461 30.24 -12.60 37.31
N ARG A 462 30.34 -13.94 37.50
CA ARG A 462 31.29 -14.57 38.46
C ARG A 462 32.72 -14.18 38.10
N GLU A 463 33.09 -14.28 36.83
CA GLU A 463 34.47 -14.01 36.36
C GLU A 463 34.84 -12.54 36.54
N ARG A 464 33.93 -11.60 36.27
CA ARG A 464 34.24 -10.15 36.27
C ARG A 464 33.96 -9.47 37.60
N TYR A 465 32.88 -9.88 38.29
CA TYR A 465 32.35 -9.16 39.44
C TYR A 465 32.27 -10.04 40.71
N GLY A 466 32.60 -11.32 40.64
CA GLY A 466 32.64 -12.24 41.78
C GLY A 466 31.27 -12.69 42.31
N SER A 467 30.18 -12.38 41.64
CA SER A 467 28.81 -12.78 42.00
C SER A 467 28.06 -13.31 40.79
N ASP A 468 27.14 -14.23 41.02
CA ASP A 468 26.19 -14.73 40.01
C ASP A 468 24.74 -14.36 40.32
N GLU A 469 24.54 -13.51 41.34
CA GLU A 469 23.23 -12.90 41.56
C GLU A 469 22.97 -11.84 40.51
N LEU A 470 21.95 -12.08 39.66
CA LEU A 470 21.65 -11.24 38.52
C LEU A 470 20.15 -10.93 38.42
N ARG A 471 19.84 -9.69 37.98
CA ARG A 471 18.50 -9.25 37.62
C ARG A 471 18.48 -8.95 36.14
N ARG A 472 17.60 -9.63 35.38
CA ARG A 472 17.44 -9.37 33.94
C ARG A 472 16.76 -8.03 33.70
N ASP A 473 17.17 -7.32 32.64
CA ASP A 473 16.52 -6.09 32.19
C ASP A 473 15.03 -6.38 31.87
N PRO A 474 14.08 -5.61 32.44
CA PRO A 474 12.65 -5.85 32.21
C PRO A 474 12.15 -5.43 30.83
N ASP A 475 12.89 -4.58 30.12
CA ASP A 475 12.50 -4.04 28.83
C ASP A 475 12.61 -5.05 27.70
N THR A 476 11.90 -4.80 26.63
CA THR A 476 11.99 -5.56 25.38
C THR A 476 12.62 -4.73 24.26
N LEU A 477 13.07 -5.42 23.22
CA LEU A 477 13.60 -4.75 22.02
C LEU A 477 12.48 -4.15 21.17
N ASP A 478 12.80 -3.06 20.49
CA ASP A 478 11.97 -2.49 19.45
C ASP A 478 11.62 -3.55 18.38
N THR A 479 10.36 -3.61 17.96
CA THR A 479 9.88 -4.51 16.89
C THR A 479 10.77 -4.46 15.65
N TRP A 480 11.23 -3.27 15.27
CA TRP A 480 12.07 -3.09 14.09
C TRP A 480 13.48 -3.70 14.23
N PHE A 481 13.93 -4.01 15.45
CA PHE A 481 15.18 -4.71 15.68
C PHE A 481 15.09 -6.17 15.21
N SER A 482 14.04 -6.89 15.58
CA SER A 482 13.79 -8.24 15.10
C SER A 482 13.36 -8.28 13.63
N SER A 483 12.44 -7.39 13.23
CA SER A 483 11.94 -7.33 11.85
C SER A 483 13.03 -6.91 10.85
N GLY A 484 14.06 -6.18 11.30
CA GLY A 484 15.23 -5.83 10.49
C GLY A 484 16.12 -7.04 10.12
N LEU A 485 15.98 -8.17 10.80
CA LEU A 485 16.70 -9.41 10.50
C LEU A 485 15.94 -10.32 9.53
N TRP A 486 14.68 -9.98 9.23
CA TRP A 486 13.72 -10.85 8.56
C TRP A 486 14.24 -11.54 7.29
N PRO A 487 14.90 -10.87 6.33
CA PRO A 487 15.30 -11.49 5.07
C PRO A 487 16.31 -12.64 5.21
N PHE A 488 17.06 -12.69 6.29
CA PHE A 488 18.07 -13.73 6.52
C PHE A 488 17.74 -14.63 7.72
N SER A 489 17.07 -14.12 8.74
CA SER A 489 16.69 -14.95 9.89
C SER A 489 15.59 -15.96 9.54
N ILE A 490 14.67 -15.63 8.63
CA ILE A 490 13.64 -16.54 8.11
C ILE A 490 14.27 -17.73 7.35
N LEU A 491 15.45 -17.52 6.77
CA LEU A 491 16.24 -18.52 6.05
C LEU A 491 17.17 -19.35 6.97
N GLY A 492 17.07 -19.15 8.29
CA GLY A 492 17.78 -19.93 9.29
C GLY A 492 19.05 -19.31 9.87
N TRP A 493 19.46 -18.09 9.42
CA TRP A 493 20.60 -17.42 10.05
C TRP A 493 20.37 -17.29 11.59
N PRO A 494 21.37 -17.51 12.46
CA PRO A 494 22.83 -17.52 12.20
C PRO A 494 23.41 -18.84 11.70
N GLU A 495 22.61 -19.89 11.59
CA GLU A 495 23.07 -21.15 11.02
C GLU A 495 23.31 -20.98 9.50
N ARG A 496 24.19 -21.80 8.96
CA ARG A 496 24.43 -21.87 7.53
C ARG A 496 23.53 -22.94 6.92
N THR A 497 22.41 -22.53 6.34
CA THR A 497 21.41 -23.42 5.76
C THR A 497 21.47 -23.41 4.23
N PRO A 498 20.99 -24.45 3.54
CA PRO A 498 20.85 -24.44 2.08
C PRO A 498 19.97 -23.29 1.58
N GLU A 499 18.92 -22.96 2.32
CA GLU A 499 18.01 -21.86 2.04
C GLU A 499 18.73 -20.51 2.05
N LEU A 500 19.56 -20.26 3.08
CA LEU A 500 20.34 -19.03 3.17
C LEU A 500 21.39 -18.94 2.06
N ASP A 501 22.06 -20.05 1.73
CA ASP A 501 23.09 -20.09 0.69
C ASP A 501 22.49 -19.86 -0.72
N HIS A 502 21.24 -20.32 -0.99
CA HIS A 502 20.62 -20.26 -2.30
C HIS A 502 19.68 -19.06 -2.46
N TRP A 503 18.86 -18.74 -1.45
CA TRP A 503 17.78 -17.74 -1.54
C TRP A 503 18.12 -16.35 -0.97
N TYR A 504 19.35 -16.16 -0.47
CA TYR A 504 19.82 -14.85 -0.05
C TYR A 504 20.92 -14.31 -0.97
N PRO A 505 20.78 -13.11 -1.53
CA PRO A 505 19.72 -12.12 -1.32
C PRO A 505 18.39 -12.50 -1.97
N ASN A 506 17.29 -11.97 -1.41
CA ASN A 506 16.00 -12.01 -2.09
C ASN A 506 16.04 -11.12 -3.35
N GLN A 507 15.26 -11.40 -4.38
CA GLN A 507 15.24 -10.59 -5.61
C GLN A 507 14.42 -9.33 -5.42
N VAL A 508 13.29 -9.42 -4.72
CA VAL A 508 12.37 -8.31 -4.52
C VAL A 508 11.90 -8.23 -3.06
N MET A 509 11.93 -7.03 -2.50
CA MET A 509 11.23 -6.68 -1.26
C MET A 509 10.03 -5.80 -1.60
N VAL A 510 8.83 -6.21 -1.20
CA VAL A 510 7.61 -5.43 -1.39
C VAL A 510 7.21 -4.77 -0.07
N THR A 511 6.97 -3.48 -0.08
CA THR A 511 6.68 -2.73 1.13
C THR A 511 5.77 -1.52 0.86
N SER A 512 5.37 -0.80 1.91
CA SER A 512 4.70 0.51 1.81
C SER A 512 5.67 1.67 2.09
N ARG A 513 5.32 2.86 1.61
CA ARG A 513 6.16 4.05 1.78
C ARG A 513 6.41 4.43 3.24
N ASP A 514 5.43 4.14 4.13
CA ASP A 514 5.47 4.59 5.52
C ASP A 514 6.55 3.86 6.35
N ILE A 515 7.01 2.68 5.88
CA ILE A 515 7.99 1.86 6.60
C ILE A 515 9.34 1.71 5.87
N ILE A 516 9.59 2.50 4.83
CA ILE A 516 10.88 2.47 4.12
C ILE A 516 12.04 2.77 5.09
N PHE A 517 11.93 3.84 5.85
CA PHE A 517 12.98 4.22 6.78
C PHE A 517 13.04 3.31 8.01
N LEU A 518 11.89 2.85 8.51
CA LEU A 518 11.82 1.98 9.68
C LEU A 518 12.27 0.56 9.42
N TRP A 519 11.90 0.01 8.27
CA TRP A 519 12.09 -1.41 8.02
C TRP A 519 13.13 -1.67 6.93
N VAL A 520 12.97 -1.08 5.74
CA VAL A 520 13.91 -1.32 4.63
C VAL A 520 15.33 -0.89 5.00
N SER A 521 15.49 0.29 5.62
CA SER A 521 16.82 0.75 6.03
C SER A 521 17.46 -0.18 7.07
N ARG A 522 16.66 -0.70 8.02
CA ARG A 522 17.16 -1.61 9.06
C ARG A 522 17.57 -2.95 8.46
N MET A 523 16.76 -3.53 7.56
CA MET A 523 17.11 -4.76 6.86
C MET A 523 18.42 -4.62 6.06
N VAL A 524 18.59 -3.50 5.34
CA VAL A 524 19.79 -3.28 4.54
C VAL A 524 21.02 -3.10 5.45
N MET A 525 20.94 -2.27 6.50
CA MET A 525 22.03 -2.07 7.45
C MET A 525 22.48 -3.36 8.12
N LEU A 526 21.50 -4.12 8.64
CA LEU A 526 21.79 -5.35 9.38
C LEU A 526 22.19 -6.49 8.45
N GLY A 527 21.63 -6.61 7.27
CA GLY A 527 22.04 -7.58 6.25
C GLY A 527 23.48 -7.39 5.80
N LEU A 528 23.86 -6.14 5.47
CA LEU A 528 25.26 -5.82 5.11
C LEU A 528 26.22 -6.09 6.26
N ARG A 529 25.83 -5.80 7.52
CA ARG A 529 26.69 -6.01 8.69
C ARG A 529 26.88 -7.47 9.05
N PHE A 530 25.79 -8.28 9.02
CA PHE A 530 25.80 -9.64 9.57
C PHE A 530 25.95 -10.74 8.52
N VAL A 531 25.49 -10.52 7.29
CA VAL A 531 25.61 -11.48 6.19
C VAL A 531 26.65 -11.02 5.15
N GLY A 532 27.00 -9.73 5.13
CA GLY A 532 27.99 -9.17 4.21
C GLY A 532 27.47 -8.96 2.78
N LYS A 533 26.17 -9.07 2.57
CA LYS A 533 25.49 -8.88 1.28
C LYS A 533 24.20 -8.06 1.48
N LEU A 534 23.74 -7.39 0.40
CA LEU A 534 22.42 -6.80 0.40
C LEU A 534 21.35 -7.86 0.71
N PRO A 535 20.29 -7.52 1.47
CA PRO A 535 19.20 -8.48 1.72
C PRO A 535 18.27 -8.65 0.51
N PHE A 536 18.22 -7.68 -0.39
CA PHE A 536 17.43 -7.68 -1.63
C PHE A 536 18.00 -6.66 -2.62
N GLU A 537 17.70 -6.87 -3.91
CA GLU A 537 18.19 -6.00 -4.98
C GLU A 537 17.19 -4.89 -5.34
N THR A 538 15.91 -5.21 -5.29
CA THR A 538 14.83 -4.28 -5.69
C THR A 538 13.82 -4.12 -4.55
N VAL A 539 13.44 -2.88 -4.26
CA VAL A 539 12.36 -2.54 -3.34
C VAL A 539 11.19 -1.99 -4.13
N PHE A 540 10.12 -2.77 -4.22
CA PHE A 540 8.85 -2.34 -4.80
C PHE A 540 7.97 -1.71 -3.73
N VAL A 541 7.61 -0.43 -3.91
CA VAL A 541 6.81 0.32 -2.95
C VAL A 541 5.38 0.44 -3.44
N THR A 542 4.46 -0.25 -2.77
CA THR A 542 3.04 -0.25 -3.11
C THR A 542 2.36 1.07 -2.73
N PRO A 543 1.34 1.51 -3.49
CA PRO A 543 0.58 2.70 -3.13
C PRO A 543 -0.25 2.46 -1.85
N LEU A 544 -0.43 3.52 -1.05
CA LEU A 544 -1.34 3.48 0.09
C LEU A 544 -2.80 3.50 -0.38
N VAL A 545 -3.65 2.78 0.35
CA VAL A 545 -5.08 2.68 0.00
C VAL A 545 -5.88 3.79 0.66
N PHE A 546 -6.68 4.48 -0.18
CA PHE A 546 -7.58 5.56 0.19
C PHE A 546 -9.01 5.24 -0.26
N ASP A 547 -10.00 5.82 0.42
CA ASP A 547 -11.38 5.78 -0.04
C ASP A 547 -11.59 6.71 -1.26
N MET A 548 -12.76 6.63 -1.88
CA MET A 548 -13.10 7.46 -3.06
C MET A 548 -13.11 8.96 -2.77
N HIS A 549 -13.13 9.37 -1.49
CA HIS A 549 -13.07 10.77 -1.06
C HIS A 549 -11.64 11.23 -0.77
N GLY A 550 -10.62 10.38 -0.99
CA GLY A 550 -9.22 10.69 -0.74
C GLY A 550 -8.84 10.69 0.74
N ARG A 551 -9.58 9.97 1.61
CA ARG A 551 -9.23 9.77 3.02
C ARG A 551 -8.52 8.43 3.17
N LYS A 552 -7.40 8.39 3.91
CA LYS A 552 -6.69 7.14 4.23
C LYS A 552 -7.67 6.17 4.91
N MET A 553 -7.73 4.93 4.44
CA MET A 553 -8.57 3.92 5.05
C MET A 553 -8.01 3.52 6.42
N SER A 554 -8.85 3.58 7.45
CA SER A 554 -8.50 3.17 8.80
C SER A 554 -9.72 2.66 9.57
N LYS A 555 -9.48 1.79 10.56
CA LYS A 555 -10.55 1.29 11.44
C LYS A 555 -11.19 2.41 12.27
N SER A 556 -10.40 3.41 12.65
CA SER A 556 -10.87 4.57 13.43
C SER A 556 -11.84 5.47 12.65
N LEU A 557 -11.65 5.61 11.34
CA LEU A 557 -12.53 6.37 10.45
C LEU A 557 -13.73 5.56 9.95
N GLN A 558 -13.83 4.27 10.32
CA GLN A 558 -14.89 3.35 9.88
C GLN A 558 -15.05 3.28 8.34
N ASN A 559 -13.96 3.53 7.60
CA ASN A 559 -13.91 3.44 6.15
C ASN A 559 -12.97 2.32 5.66
N ALA A 560 -12.46 1.49 6.57
CA ALA A 560 -11.64 0.33 6.23
C ALA A 560 -12.52 -0.77 5.60
N ILE A 561 -12.06 -1.31 4.48
CA ILE A 561 -12.69 -2.44 3.80
C ILE A 561 -11.99 -3.73 4.28
N ASP A 562 -12.77 -4.68 4.75
CA ASP A 562 -12.33 -6.05 5.03
C ASP A 562 -12.57 -6.90 3.77
N PRO A 563 -11.52 -7.36 3.06
CA PRO A 563 -11.69 -8.13 1.83
C PRO A 563 -12.53 -9.39 2.03
N MET A 564 -12.48 -10.02 3.20
CA MET A 564 -13.19 -11.26 3.52
C MET A 564 -14.69 -11.05 3.75
N VAL A 565 -15.08 -9.87 4.20
CA VAL A 565 -16.48 -9.53 4.49
C VAL A 565 -17.10 -8.78 3.33
N ASP A 566 -16.34 -7.85 2.75
CA ASP A 566 -16.90 -6.84 1.83
C ASP A 566 -16.71 -7.20 0.35
N LEU A 567 -15.63 -7.91 -0.02
CA LEU A 567 -15.26 -8.11 -1.42
C LEU A 567 -15.36 -9.57 -1.88
N VAL A 568 -14.66 -10.50 -1.23
CA VAL A 568 -14.60 -11.91 -1.67
C VAL A 568 -16.00 -12.56 -1.74
N PRO A 569 -16.92 -12.35 -0.78
CA PRO A 569 -18.27 -12.91 -0.89
C PRO A 569 -19.10 -12.37 -2.07
N LYS A 570 -18.80 -11.16 -2.54
CA LYS A 570 -19.50 -10.52 -3.65
C LYS A 570 -18.86 -10.85 -5.02
N TYR A 571 -17.54 -10.82 -5.08
CA TYR A 571 -16.79 -10.81 -6.34
C TYR A 571 -15.90 -12.02 -6.55
N GLY A 572 -15.71 -12.88 -5.54
CA GLY A 572 -14.71 -13.92 -5.52
C GLY A 572 -13.30 -13.40 -5.25
N ALA A 573 -12.37 -14.29 -5.00
CA ALA A 573 -10.96 -13.96 -4.83
C ALA A 573 -10.35 -13.39 -6.12
N ASP A 574 -10.58 -14.04 -7.26
CA ASP A 574 -10.08 -13.57 -8.56
C ASP A 574 -10.58 -12.16 -8.91
N GLY A 575 -11.88 -11.91 -8.71
CA GLY A 575 -12.47 -10.58 -8.94
C GLY A 575 -11.88 -9.50 -8.03
N THR A 576 -11.62 -9.85 -6.77
CA THR A 576 -11.01 -8.95 -5.79
C THR A 576 -9.56 -8.63 -6.16
N ARG A 577 -8.73 -9.65 -6.44
CA ARG A 577 -7.31 -9.51 -6.84
C ARG A 577 -7.16 -8.67 -8.10
N PHE A 578 -7.91 -9.03 -9.13
CA PHE A 578 -7.89 -8.32 -10.42
C PHE A 578 -8.32 -6.86 -10.26
N GLY A 579 -9.39 -6.61 -9.49
CA GLY A 579 -9.90 -5.27 -9.22
C GLY A 579 -8.89 -4.39 -8.47
N ILE A 580 -8.18 -4.94 -7.47
CA ILE A 580 -7.12 -4.24 -6.74
C ILE A 580 -5.97 -3.88 -7.69
N LEU A 581 -5.42 -4.86 -8.40
CA LEU A 581 -4.24 -4.68 -9.25
C LEU A 581 -4.49 -3.70 -10.39
N ARG A 582 -5.68 -3.76 -11.02
CA ARG A 582 -6.03 -2.89 -12.12
C ARG A 582 -6.02 -1.41 -11.76
N GLN A 583 -6.20 -1.08 -10.49
CA GLN A 583 -6.16 0.29 -9.98
C GLN A 583 -4.76 0.75 -9.57
N MET A 584 -3.77 -0.14 -9.55
CA MET A 584 -2.40 0.20 -9.22
C MET A 584 -1.72 0.90 -10.40
N ARG A 585 -1.19 2.10 -10.13
CA ARG A 585 -0.41 2.88 -11.09
C ARG A 585 0.93 3.26 -10.46
N LEU A 586 2.03 2.99 -11.15
CA LEU A 586 3.39 3.30 -10.66
C LEU A 586 3.60 4.80 -10.40
N GLU A 587 2.92 5.65 -11.14
CA GLU A 587 3.00 7.09 -11.02
C GLU A 587 2.26 7.61 -9.78
N SER A 588 1.29 6.85 -9.28
CA SER A 588 0.48 7.24 -8.12
C SER A 588 1.12 6.79 -6.80
N GLN A 589 1.01 7.62 -5.77
CA GLN A 589 1.34 7.25 -4.39
C GLN A 589 0.12 6.74 -3.62
N GLU A 590 -1.07 6.90 -4.21
CA GLU A 590 -2.37 6.60 -3.61
C GLU A 590 -3.15 5.68 -4.54
N LEU A 591 -3.76 4.65 -3.96
CA LEU A 591 -4.75 3.83 -4.61
C LEU A 591 -6.11 4.25 -4.05
N ARG A 592 -6.90 5.00 -4.83
CA ARG A 592 -8.29 5.33 -4.49
C ARG A 592 -9.17 4.18 -4.93
N PHE A 593 -9.50 3.32 -3.97
CA PHE A 593 -10.16 2.05 -4.27
C PHE A 593 -11.63 2.25 -4.67
N ASP A 594 -11.97 1.69 -5.83
CA ASP A 594 -13.32 1.65 -6.39
C ASP A 594 -13.74 0.18 -6.63
N GLU A 595 -14.78 -0.23 -5.92
CA GLU A 595 -15.32 -1.58 -5.95
C GLU A 595 -15.85 -2.00 -7.34
N ARG A 596 -16.18 -1.04 -8.21
CA ARG A 596 -16.65 -1.30 -9.59
C ARG A 596 -15.65 -2.11 -10.43
N TYR A 597 -14.34 -1.96 -10.16
CA TYR A 597 -13.32 -2.75 -10.84
C TYR A 597 -13.36 -4.24 -10.47
N CYS A 598 -13.77 -4.56 -9.24
CA CYS A 598 -13.97 -5.95 -8.82
C CYS A 598 -15.21 -6.57 -9.48
N ASP A 599 -16.31 -5.81 -9.61
CA ASP A 599 -17.52 -6.25 -10.31
C ASP A 599 -17.24 -6.50 -11.81
N GLU A 600 -16.50 -5.61 -12.47
CA GLU A 600 -16.10 -5.80 -13.87
C GLU A 600 -15.24 -7.05 -14.05
N ALA A 601 -14.29 -7.29 -13.14
CA ALA A 601 -13.46 -8.49 -13.15
C ALA A 601 -14.26 -9.78 -12.96
N LYS A 602 -15.26 -9.81 -12.06
CA LYS A 602 -16.19 -10.93 -11.91
C LYS A 602 -16.97 -11.22 -13.20
N ARG A 603 -17.47 -10.19 -13.86
CA ARG A 603 -18.15 -10.32 -15.15
C ARG A 603 -17.21 -10.83 -16.23
N PHE A 604 -15.96 -10.40 -16.19
CA PHE A 604 -14.93 -10.87 -17.12
C PHE A 604 -14.65 -12.36 -16.95
N ALA A 605 -14.48 -12.85 -15.71
CA ALA A 605 -14.35 -14.27 -15.43
C ALA A 605 -15.54 -15.08 -15.97
N THR A 606 -16.78 -14.59 -15.77
CA THR A 606 -18.00 -15.20 -16.32
C THR A 606 -18.00 -15.23 -17.84
N LYS A 607 -17.46 -14.19 -18.47
CA LYS A 607 -17.40 -14.11 -19.94
C LYS A 607 -16.39 -15.10 -20.53
N LEU A 608 -15.23 -15.24 -19.90
CA LEU A 608 -14.24 -16.26 -20.25
C LEU A 608 -14.79 -17.67 -20.06
N TRP A 609 -15.52 -17.92 -18.97
CA TRP A 609 -16.22 -19.17 -18.74
C TRP A 609 -17.20 -19.53 -19.87
N ASN A 610 -17.96 -18.54 -20.35
CA ASN A 610 -18.86 -18.75 -21.48
C ASN A 610 -18.12 -19.01 -22.81
N ALA A 611 -16.95 -18.40 -23.01
CA ALA A 611 -16.11 -18.69 -24.16
C ALA A 611 -15.58 -20.15 -24.11
N LEU A 612 -15.16 -20.62 -22.94
CA LEU A 612 -14.80 -22.02 -22.72
C LEU A 612 -15.97 -22.95 -23.04
N ARG A 613 -17.16 -22.68 -22.49
CA ARG A 613 -18.38 -23.48 -22.75
C ARG A 613 -18.72 -23.55 -24.24
N TYR A 614 -18.59 -22.41 -24.94
CA TYR A 614 -18.76 -22.40 -26.41
C TYR A 614 -17.74 -23.29 -27.10
N THR A 615 -16.46 -23.20 -26.73
CA THR A 615 -15.38 -24.02 -27.32
C THR A 615 -15.60 -25.50 -27.07
N CYS A 616 -16.04 -25.91 -25.87
CA CYS A 616 -16.35 -27.29 -25.52
C CYS A 616 -17.59 -27.84 -26.26
N ALA A 617 -18.54 -26.98 -26.62
CA ALA A 617 -19.79 -27.34 -27.28
C ALA A 617 -19.67 -27.42 -28.79
N LEU A 618 -18.49 -27.17 -29.38
CA LEU A 618 -18.28 -27.26 -30.80
C LEU A 618 -18.48 -28.70 -31.31
N PRO A 619 -19.16 -28.88 -32.46
CA PRO A 619 -19.43 -30.21 -33.02
C PRO A 619 -18.16 -31.05 -33.27
N GLU A 620 -17.09 -30.39 -33.66
CA GLU A 620 -15.77 -31.01 -33.87
C GLU A 620 -15.06 -31.40 -32.57
N GLY A 621 -15.52 -30.90 -31.46
CA GLY A 621 -14.94 -31.12 -30.12
C GLY A 621 -13.61 -30.38 -29.92
N LEU A 622 -13.03 -30.57 -28.74
CA LEU A 622 -11.68 -30.07 -28.41
C LEU A 622 -10.64 -30.97 -29.10
N PRO A 623 -9.54 -30.40 -29.62
CA PRO A 623 -8.41 -31.19 -30.13
C PRO A 623 -7.76 -31.97 -28.97
N GLY A 624 -6.99 -33.00 -29.28
CA GLY A 624 -6.25 -33.80 -28.27
C GLY A 624 -5.06 -33.04 -27.64
N ALA A 625 -4.61 -31.96 -28.26
CA ALA A 625 -3.56 -31.06 -27.79
C ALA A 625 -3.83 -29.61 -28.23
N ALA A 626 -3.34 -28.64 -27.51
CA ALA A 626 -3.43 -27.21 -27.84
C ALA A 626 -2.36 -26.83 -28.91
N VAL A 627 -2.47 -27.40 -30.12
CA VAL A 627 -1.53 -27.21 -31.22
C VAL A 627 -2.21 -26.47 -32.36
N LEU A 628 -1.54 -25.46 -32.89
CA LEU A 628 -2.02 -24.68 -34.02
C LEU A 628 -2.03 -25.51 -35.32
N PRO A 629 -3.04 -25.33 -36.17
CA PRO A 629 -3.03 -25.82 -37.54
C PRO A 629 -1.87 -25.24 -38.37
N ALA A 630 -1.51 -25.91 -39.47
CA ALA A 630 -0.54 -25.38 -40.42
C ALA A 630 -0.94 -23.96 -40.87
N ARG A 631 0.04 -23.08 -41.05
CA ARG A 631 -0.14 -21.65 -41.35
C ARG A 631 -1.09 -21.35 -42.51
N GLU A 632 -1.04 -22.20 -43.52
CA GLU A 632 -1.83 -22.09 -44.78
C GLU A 632 -3.31 -22.39 -44.57
N LYS A 633 -3.65 -23.03 -43.43
CA LYS A 633 -5.02 -23.37 -43.07
C LYS A 633 -5.69 -22.33 -42.21
N LEU A 634 -4.88 -21.43 -41.61
CA LEU A 634 -5.39 -20.38 -40.73
C LEU A 634 -6.21 -19.35 -41.50
N THR A 635 -7.40 -19.06 -41.03
CA THR A 635 -8.25 -18.03 -41.59
C THR A 635 -7.70 -16.63 -41.26
N LEU A 636 -8.23 -15.60 -41.92
CA LEU A 636 -7.85 -14.22 -41.64
C LEU A 636 -8.10 -13.83 -40.16
N ALA A 637 -9.24 -14.29 -39.61
CA ALA A 637 -9.58 -14.07 -38.18
C ALA A 637 -8.62 -14.81 -37.26
N ASP A 638 -8.19 -16.03 -37.58
CA ASP A 638 -7.21 -16.80 -36.81
C ASP A 638 -5.87 -16.07 -36.73
N LYS A 639 -5.39 -15.59 -37.87
CA LYS A 639 -4.12 -14.85 -37.94
C LYS A 639 -4.16 -13.54 -37.17
N TRP A 640 -5.28 -12.85 -37.21
CA TRP A 640 -5.50 -11.65 -36.43
C TRP A 640 -5.46 -11.93 -34.92
N ILE A 641 -6.26 -12.88 -34.43
CA ILE A 641 -6.30 -13.16 -32.98
C ILE A 641 -4.97 -13.67 -32.44
N LEU A 642 -4.19 -14.42 -33.22
CA LEU A 642 -2.85 -14.85 -32.83
C LEU A 642 -1.87 -13.67 -32.76
N THR A 643 -1.99 -12.70 -33.66
CA THR A 643 -1.20 -11.45 -33.59
C THR A 643 -1.53 -10.64 -32.34
N GLU A 644 -2.82 -10.48 -32.06
CA GLU A 644 -3.30 -9.78 -30.84
C GLU A 644 -2.92 -10.53 -29.56
N LEU A 645 -2.98 -11.86 -29.53
CA LEU A 645 -2.56 -12.69 -28.41
C LEU A 645 -1.08 -12.49 -28.09
N ARG A 646 -0.24 -12.49 -29.13
CA ARG A 646 1.19 -12.23 -28.98
C ARG A 646 1.45 -10.86 -28.41
N ALA A 647 0.82 -9.82 -28.94
CA ALA A 647 0.96 -8.45 -28.43
C ALA A 647 0.50 -8.33 -26.97
N CYS A 648 -0.60 -9.00 -26.60
CA CYS A 648 -1.06 -9.07 -25.21
C CYS A 648 -0.03 -9.76 -24.32
N ALA A 649 0.47 -10.94 -24.69
CA ALA A 649 1.46 -11.69 -23.92
C ALA A 649 2.77 -10.90 -23.75
N GLU A 650 3.26 -10.22 -24.78
CA GLU A 650 4.42 -9.32 -24.71
C GLU A 650 4.18 -8.18 -23.73
N THR A 651 3.01 -7.53 -23.81
CA THR A 651 2.65 -6.41 -22.91
C THR A 651 2.58 -6.87 -21.46
N VAL A 652 1.97 -8.02 -21.19
CA VAL A 652 1.83 -8.57 -19.83
C VAL A 652 3.18 -8.97 -19.26
N THR A 653 4.05 -9.60 -20.05
CA THR A 653 5.42 -9.95 -19.65
C THR A 653 6.21 -8.71 -19.23
N HIS A 654 6.28 -7.70 -20.12
CA HIS A 654 6.98 -6.46 -19.80
C HIS A 654 6.39 -5.73 -18.59
N ALA A 655 5.05 -5.82 -18.39
CA ALA A 655 4.38 -5.20 -17.27
C ALA A 655 4.71 -5.90 -15.94
N TYR A 656 4.84 -7.23 -15.91
CA TYR A 656 5.28 -7.95 -14.71
C TYR A 656 6.75 -7.67 -14.40
N ASP A 657 7.64 -7.71 -15.40
CA ASP A 657 9.06 -7.36 -15.24
C ASP A 657 9.25 -5.92 -14.74
N GLY A 658 8.37 -5.01 -15.12
CA GLY A 658 8.37 -3.59 -14.74
C GLY A 658 7.50 -3.24 -13.53
N PHE A 659 6.91 -4.20 -12.82
CA PHE A 659 6.00 -3.98 -11.68
C PHE A 659 4.74 -3.16 -12.03
N ALA A 660 4.35 -3.10 -13.30
CA ALA A 660 3.22 -2.33 -13.80
C ALA A 660 1.92 -3.15 -13.82
N PHE A 661 1.51 -3.69 -12.68
CA PHE A 661 0.40 -4.64 -12.55
C PHE A 661 -0.93 -4.12 -13.13
N GLY A 662 -1.19 -2.82 -13.00
CA GLY A 662 -2.38 -2.22 -13.58
C GLY A 662 -2.37 -2.24 -15.12
N VAL A 663 -1.19 -2.14 -15.75
CA VAL A 663 -1.01 -2.26 -17.20
C VAL A 663 -1.26 -3.71 -17.64
N ALA A 664 -0.72 -4.69 -16.90
CA ALA A 664 -0.97 -6.10 -17.16
C ALA A 664 -2.47 -6.43 -17.10
N ALA A 665 -3.15 -5.99 -16.03
CA ALA A 665 -4.58 -6.23 -15.85
C ALA A 665 -5.43 -5.57 -16.95
N ASP A 666 -5.13 -4.35 -17.37
CA ASP A 666 -5.81 -3.66 -18.47
C ASP A 666 -5.59 -4.39 -19.80
N ALA A 667 -4.35 -4.85 -20.10
CA ALA A 667 -4.05 -5.61 -21.33
C ALA A 667 -4.79 -6.94 -21.38
N LEU A 668 -4.84 -7.68 -20.26
CA LEU A 668 -5.59 -8.93 -20.13
C LEU A 668 -7.08 -8.72 -20.33
N LEU A 669 -7.65 -7.68 -19.71
CA LEU A 669 -9.08 -7.37 -19.90
C LEU A 669 -9.39 -6.97 -21.34
N GLN A 670 -8.57 -6.10 -21.91
CA GLN A 670 -8.74 -5.63 -23.30
C GLN A 670 -8.70 -6.78 -24.28
N PHE A 671 -7.69 -7.65 -24.17
CA PHE A 671 -7.61 -8.83 -25.04
C PHE A 671 -8.75 -9.81 -24.76
N GLY A 672 -8.89 -10.27 -23.53
CA GLY A 672 -9.81 -11.37 -23.20
C GLY A 672 -11.29 -10.99 -23.39
N TRP A 673 -11.69 -9.80 -22.97
CA TRP A 673 -13.08 -9.37 -23.12
C TRP A 673 -13.35 -8.83 -24.52
N TYR A 674 -12.69 -7.73 -24.91
CA TYR A 674 -13.07 -6.97 -26.08
C TYR A 674 -12.52 -7.57 -27.39
N THR A 675 -11.30 -8.11 -27.37
CA THR A 675 -10.70 -8.68 -28.58
C THR A 675 -11.13 -10.14 -28.79
N PHE A 676 -10.93 -11.00 -27.81
CA PHE A 676 -11.20 -12.42 -27.95
C PHE A 676 -12.70 -12.74 -27.91
N CYS A 677 -13.40 -12.37 -26.80
CA CYS A 677 -14.80 -12.76 -26.62
C CYS A 677 -15.75 -11.98 -27.54
N ASP A 678 -15.61 -10.65 -27.70
CA ASP A 678 -16.55 -9.83 -28.45
C ASP A 678 -16.35 -9.90 -29.96
N TRP A 679 -15.13 -10.17 -30.40
CA TRP A 679 -14.82 -10.23 -31.84
C TRP A 679 -14.47 -11.62 -32.32
N TYR A 680 -13.43 -12.26 -31.80
CA TYR A 680 -12.94 -13.50 -32.37
C TYR A 680 -13.94 -14.66 -32.18
N VAL A 681 -14.44 -14.89 -30.96
CA VAL A 681 -15.42 -15.94 -30.70
C VAL A 681 -16.66 -15.76 -31.56
N GLU A 682 -17.13 -14.52 -31.76
CA GLU A 682 -18.27 -14.23 -32.62
C GLU A 682 -17.92 -14.47 -34.12
N ALA A 683 -16.72 -14.09 -34.56
CA ALA A 683 -16.26 -14.33 -35.93
C ALA A 683 -16.21 -15.84 -36.28
N THR A 684 -15.80 -16.69 -35.32
CA THR A 684 -15.74 -18.16 -35.52
C THR A 684 -17.10 -18.82 -35.76
N LYS A 685 -18.22 -18.11 -35.58
CA LYS A 685 -19.58 -18.58 -35.88
C LYS A 685 -19.93 -18.45 -37.36
N ALA A 686 -19.14 -17.69 -38.13
CA ALA A 686 -19.34 -17.55 -39.57
C ALA A 686 -19.07 -18.85 -40.30
N GLU A 687 -19.78 -19.08 -41.42
CA GLU A 687 -19.61 -20.21 -42.30
C GLU A 687 -18.21 -20.38 -42.80
N GLY A 688 -17.42 -20.90 -43.09
CA GLY A 688 -16.01 -20.87 -43.57
C GLY A 688 -14.95 -20.78 -42.48
N GLN A 689 -15.31 -20.50 -41.25
CA GLN A 689 -14.38 -20.46 -40.09
C GLN A 689 -14.29 -21.80 -39.34
N GLN A 690 -15.07 -22.79 -39.71
CA GLN A 690 -15.30 -24.02 -38.92
C GLN A 690 -14.12 -25.00 -38.91
N GLN A 691 -13.23 -24.93 -39.90
CA GLN A 691 -12.18 -25.94 -40.11
C GLN A 691 -11.05 -25.88 -39.07
N THR A 692 -10.72 -24.68 -38.59
CA THR A 692 -9.58 -24.41 -37.70
C THR A 692 -10.00 -23.94 -36.31
N ARG A 693 -11.27 -23.52 -36.15
CA ARG A 693 -11.74 -22.78 -34.97
C ARG A 693 -11.51 -23.53 -33.65
N GLY A 694 -11.77 -24.83 -33.56
CA GLY A 694 -11.61 -25.60 -32.33
C GLY A 694 -10.17 -25.65 -31.87
N ALA A 695 -9.23 -25.81 -32.82
CA ALA A 695 -7.80 -25.81 -32.49
C ALA A 695 -7.29 -24.42 -32.09
N VAL A 696 -7.68 -23.36 -32.83
CA VAL A 696 -7.21 -21.99 -32.53
C VAL A 696 -7.86 -21.48 -31.25
N LEU A 697 -9.15 -21.69 -30.99
CA LEU A 697 -9.81 -21.34 -29.74
C LEU A 697 -9.15 -22.02 -28.54
N SER A 698 -8.85 -23.33 -28.67
CA SER A 698 -8.16 -24.07 -27.60
C SER A 698 -6.77 -23.53 -27.34
N PHE A 699 -5.98 -23.24 -28.40
CA PHE A 699 -4.64 -22.65 -28.25
C PHE A 699 -4.68 -21.26 -27.62
N VAL A 700 -5.57 -20.39 -28.11
CA VAL A 700 -5.71 -19.01 -27.59
C VAL A 700 -6.12 -19.01 -26.14
N LEU A 701 -7.15 -19.81 -25.77
CA LEU A 701 -7.59 -19.94 -24.37
C LEU A 701 -6.47 -20.49 -23.48
N ASN A 702 -5.80 -21.59 -23.87
CA ASN A 702 -4.72 -22.18 -23.10
C ASN A 702 -3.59 -21.16 -22.84
N THR A 703 -3.15 -20.47 -23.88
CA THR A 703 -2.07 -19.46 -23.79
C THR A 703 -2.50 -18.26 -22.96
N PHE A 704 -3.71 -17.76 -23.18
CA PHE A 704 -4.25 -16.60 -22.48
C PHE A 704 -4.44 -16.84 -20.98
N VAL A 705 -5.01 -18.01 -20.59
CA VAL A 705 -5.21 -18.29 -19.17
C VAL A 705 -3.88 -18.48 -18.43
N ARG A 706 -2.82 -18.96 -19.10
CA ARG A 706 -1.47 -19.00 -18.51
C ARG A 706 -0.95 -17.58 -18.25
N ALA A 707 -1.10 -16.65 -19.18
CA ALA A 707 -0.70 -15.25 -18.97
C ALA A 707 -1.53 -14.54 -17.88
N MET A 708 -2.79 -14.91 -17.71
CA MET A 708 -3.70 -14.32 -16.72
C MET A 708 -3.59 -14.98 -15.33
N HIS A 709 -3.05 -16.21 -15.26
CA HIS A 709 -3.03 -17.01 -14.03
C HIS A 709 -2.43 -16.30 -12.80
N PRO A 710 -1.32 -15.57 -12.91
CA PRO A 710 -0.78 -14.88 -11.75
C PRO A 710 -1.77 -13.92 -11.07
N ILE A 711 -2.63 -13.26 -11.84
CA ILE A 711 -3.63 -12.31 -11.30
C ILE A 711 -4.89 -13.03 -10.81
N ALA A 712 -5.41 -13.96 -11.60
CA ALA A 712 -6.69 -14.64 -11.34
C ALA A 712 -6.51 -16.16 -11.34
N PRO A 713 -5.97 -16.71 -10.24
CA PRO A 713 -5.51 -18.10 -10.20
C PRO A 713 -6.62 -19.14 -10.32
N PHE A 714 -7.83 -18.88 -9.87
CA PHE A 714 -8.88 -19.91 -9.78
C PHE A 714 -9.64 -20.09 -11.09
N VAL A 715 -10.14 -19.03 -11.68
CA VAL A 715 -10.86 -19.14 -12.97
C VAL A 715 -9.95 -19.66 -14.07
N THR A 716 -8.66 -19.29 -14.02
CA THR A 716 -7.68 -19.76 -15.01
C THR A 716 -7.33 -21.24 -14.81
N GLU A 717 -7.18 -21.71 -13.58
CA GLU A 717 -7.00 -23.14 -13.26
C GLU A 717 -8.20 -23.95 -13.72
N GLU A 718 -9.44 -23.52 -13.42
CA GLU A 718 -10.66 -24.24 -13.79
C GLU A 718 -10.83 -24.33 -15.31
N ILE A 719 -10.53 -23.25 -16.03
CA ILE A 719 -10.54 -23.25 -17.51
C ILE A 719 -9.44 -24.17 -18.05
N TRP A 720 -8.22 -24.07 -17.53
CA TRP A 720 -7.06 -24.82 -17.97
C TRP A 720 -7.25 -26.33 -17.78
N LEU A 721 -7.79 -26.77 -16.65
CA LEU A 721 -8.11 -28.17 -16.38
C LEU A 721 -9.15 -28.77 -17.33
N THR A 722 -9.95 -27.93 -17.96
CA THR A 722 -10.98 -28.34 -18.95
C THR A 722 -10.39 -28.46 -20.36
N LEU A 723 -9.36 -27.67 -20.67
CA LEU A 723 -8.68 -27.64 -21.96
C LEU A 723 -7.65 -28.76 -22.07
N PRO A 724 -7.20 -29.13 -23.30
CA PRO A 724 -6.01 -29.98 -23.46
C PRO A 724 -4.79 -29.30 -22.82
N HIS A 725 -4.14 -29.99 -21.88
CA HIS A 725 -2.98 -29.50 -21.18
C HIS A 725 -2.04 -30.64 -20.77
N ASP A 726 -0.79 -30.26 -20.46
CA ASP A 726 0.20 -31.14 -19.83
C ASP A 726 0.44 -30.69 -18.40
N GLY A 727 0.66 -31.62 -17.48
CA GLY A 727 0.88 -31.36 -16.05
C GLY A 727 -0.40 -31.46 -15.20
N ALA A 728 -0.25 -31.30 -13.89
CA ALA A 728 -1.32 -31.47 -12.93
C ALA A 728 -2.07 -30.18 -12.59
N THR A 729 -1.41 -29.04 -12.72
CA THR A 729 -1.94 -27.71 -12.37
C THR A 729 -1.28 -26.63 -13.23
N ILE A 730 -2.02 -25.56 -13.51
CA ILE A 730 -1.50 -24.39 -14.23
C ILE A 730 -0.40 -23.65 -13.41
N VAL A 731 -0.36 -23.80 -12.09
CA VAL A 731 0.63 -23.17 -11.19
C VAL A 731 2.06 -23.52 -11.61
N THR A 732 2.27 -24.74 -12.13
CA THR A 732 3.58 -25.22 -12.59
C THR A 732 3.69 -25.28 -14.13
N ALA A 733 2.69 -24.78 -14.84
CA ALA A 733 2.75 -24.69 -16.30
C ALA A 733 3.75 -23.62 -16.73
N SER A 734 4.42 -23.83 -17.88
CA SER A 734 5.38 -22.84 -18.41
C SER A 734 4.69 -21.53 -18.80
N TRP A 735 5.37 -20.42 -18.57
CA TRP A 735 4.95 -19.11 -19.10
C TRP A 735 4.79 -19.17 -20.62
N PRO A 736 3.83 -18.44 -21.22
CA PRO A 736 3.66 -18.45 -22.68
C PRO A 736 4.94 -18.04 -23.40
N ASP A 737 5.48 -18.96 -24.23
CA ASP A 737 6.63 -18.65 -25.06
C ASP A 737 6.17 -17.82 -26.28
N LEU A 738 6.68 -16.61 -26.39
CA LEU A 738 6.38 -15.72 -27.51
C LEU A 738 6.81 -16.30 -28.88
N ALA A 739 7.82 -17.18 -28.89
CA ALA A 739 8.24 -17.86 -30.14
C ALA A 739 7.19 -18.85 -30.67
N GLU A 740 6.38 -19.41 -29.78
CA GLU A 740 5.29 -20.33 -30.13
C GLU A 740 4.03 -19.62 -30.63
N ILE A 741 3.91 -18.30 -30.42
CA ILE A 741 2.75 -17.51 -30.83
C ILE A 741 3.09 -16.77 -32.11
N PRO A 742 2.59 -17.27 -33.30
CA PRO A 742 2.91 -16.64 -34.57
C PRO A 742 2.21 -15.29 -34.74
N SER A 743 2.87 -14.35 -35.42
CA SER A 743 2.33 -13.03 -35.74
C SER A 743 2.18 -12.84 -37.23
N PHE A 744 1.10 -12.17 -37.65
CA PHE A 744 0.71 -11.93 -39.05
C PHE A 744 0.25 -10.46 -39.20
N PRO A 745 1.16 -9.48 -39.12
CA PRO A 745 0.77 -8.06 -39.03
C PRO A 745 -0.06 -7.60 -40.26
N ASP A 746 0.27 -8.05 -41.47
CA ASP A 746 -0.43 -7.66 -42.69
C ASP A 746 -1.86 -8.23 -42.70
N ASP A 747 -2.02 -9.51 -42.38
CA ASP A 747 -3.34 -10.16 -42.28
C ASP A 747 -4.17 -9.52 -41.17
N ALA A 748 -3.54 -9.19 -40.02
CA ALA A 748 -4.18 -8.53 -38.89
C ALA A 748 -4.69 -7.13 -39.25
N ALA A 749 -3.92 -6.37 -40.06
CA ALA A 749 -4.36 -5.06 -40.52
C ALA A 749 -5.58 -5.15 -41.46
N VAL A 750 -5.68 -6.22 -42.28
CA VAL A 750 -6.85 -6.48 -43.13
C VAL A 750 -8.07 -6.84 -42.28
N PHE A 751 -7.92 -7.69 -41.26
CA PHE A 751 -9.03 -8.02 -40.36
C PHE A 751 -9.44 -6.82 -39.45
N GLY A 752 -8.52 -5.96 -39.09
CA GLY A 752 -8.81 -4.68 -38.46
C GLY A 752 -9.77 -3.82 -39.27
N ALA A 753 -9.60 -3.78 -40.61
CA ALA A 753 -10.55 -3.10 -41.51
C ALA A 753 -11.95 -3.77 -41.51
N VAL A 754 -12.04 -5.09 -41.31
CA VAL A 754 -13.33 -5.79 -41.13
C VAL A 754 -14.00 -5.31 -39.83
N ILE A 755 -13.25 -5.22 -38.75
CA ILE A 755 -13.78 -4.74 -37.47
C ILE A 755 -14.29 -3.30 -37.60
N ASP A 756 -13.47 -2.38 -38.12
CA ASP A 756 -13.84 -0.98 -38.34
C ASP A 756 -15.13 -0.87 -39.16
N LYS A 757 -15.24 -1.67 -40.22
CA LYS A 757 -16.43 -1.69 -41.06
C LYS A 757 -17.66 -2.22 -40.34
N VAL A 758 -17.53 -3.30 -39.58
CA VAL A 758 -18.62 -3.87 -38.80
C VAL A 758 -19.09 -2.87 -37.72
N GLU A 759 -18.19 -2.12 -37.09
CA GLU A 759 -18.54 -1.06 -36.13
C GLU A 759 -19.34 0.06 -36.81
N GLN A 760 -18.90 0.52 -38.00
CA GLN A 760 -19.65 1.49 -38.79
C GLN A 760 -21.05 0.97 -39.13
N LEU A 761 -21.19 -0.28 -39.50
CA LEU A 761 -22.50 -0.91 -39.81
C LEU A 761 -23.35 -1.04 -38.54
N ARG A 762 -22.77 -1.39 -37.39
CA ARG A 762 -23.48 -1.43 -36.11
C ARG A 762 -23.95 -0.06 -35.64
N ASN A 763 -23.17 0.98 -35.86
CA ASN A 763 -23.55 2.36 -35.60
C ASN A 763 -24.71 2.79 -36.51
N ALA A 764 -24.60 2.53 -37.83
CA ALA A 764 -25.69 2.77 -38.77
C ALA A 764 -26.97 2.01 -38.42
N ARG A 765 -26.86 0.76 -37.96
CA ARG A 765 -28.00 0.00 -37.43
C ARG A 765 -28.71 0.75 -36.28
N SER A 766 -27.93 1.30 -35.32
CA SER A 766 -28.46 2.08 -34.22
C SER A 766 -29.15 3.38 -34.70
N GLU A 767 -28.49 4.09 -35.60
CA GLU A 767 -29.03 5.33 -36.21
C GLU A 767 -30.32 5.03 -37.00
N TRP A 768 -30.39 3.92 -37.69
CA TRP A 768 -31.54 3.50 -38.47
C TRP A 768 -32.60 2.78 -37.61
N ALA A 769 -32.39 2.59 -36.31
CA ALA A 769 -33.27 1.91 -35.39
C ALA A 769 -33.68 0.48 -35.82
N ILE A 770 -32.77 -0.24 -36.48
CA ILE A 770 -32.95 -1.65 -36.83
C ILE A 770 -32.78 -2.46 -35.55
N ALA A 771 -33.87 -3.15 -35.13
CA ALA A 771 -33.80 -3.92 -33.90
C ALA A 771 -32.67 -4.97 -33.91
N PRO A 772 -32.05 -5.30 -32.75
CA PRO A 772 -30.92 -6.26 -32.70
C PRO A 772 -31.24 -7.64 -33.26
N LYS A 773 -32.51 -8.05 -33.23
CA LYS A 773 -32.99 -9.32 -33.80
C LYS A 773 -33.15 -9.31 -35.30
N ASP A 774 -33.29 -8.14 -35.94
CA ASP A 774 -33.57 -8.03 -37.37
C ASP A 774 -32.26 -8.01 -38.17
N TRP A 775 -32.32 -8.40 -39.44
CA TRP A 775 -31.19 -8.33 -40.35
C TRP A 775 -31.16 -6.98 -41.08
N MET A 776 -29.97 -6.36 -41.12
CA MET A 776 -29.76 -5.19 -41.94
C MET A 776 -29.38 -5.57 -43.37
N ARG A 777 -29.60 -4.68 -44.34
CA ARG A 777 -29.13 -4.87 -45.72
C ARG A 777 -27.76 -4.23 -45.86
N VAL A 778 -26.83 -4.98 -46.50
CA VAL A 778 -25.46 -4.52 -46.75
C VAL A 778 -25.08 -4.87 -48.19
N GLU A 779 -24.48 -3.92 -48.87
CA GLU A 779 -23.94 -4.12 -50.19
C GLU A 779 -22.40 -4.20 -50.14
N VAL A 780 -21.87 -5.23 -50.78
CA VAL A 780 -20.42 -5.43 -50.92
C VAL A 780 -20.00 -5.26 -52.37
N PRO A 781 -18.79 -4.75 -52.64
CA PRO A 781 -18.27 -4.73 -54.00
C PRO A 781 -18.24 -6.14 -54.62
N ALA A 782 -18.63 -6.27 -55.88
CA ALA A 782 -18.61 -7.54 -56.61
C ALA A 782 -17.20 -8.18 -56.58
N THR A 783 -16.16 -7.38 -56.59
CA THR A 783 -14.76 -7.84 -56.47
C THR A 783 -14.40 -8.40 -55.09
N LEU A 784 -15.11 -8.00 -54.00
CA LEU A 784 -14.95 -8.58 -52.66
C LEU A 784 -15.72 -9.91 -52.51
N SER A 785 -16.74 -10.17 -53.31
CA SER A 785 -17.57 -11.36 -53.19
C SER A 785 -16.82 -12.69 -53.42
N THR A 786 -15.64 -12.64 -54.03
CA THR A 786 -14.72 -13.78 -54.17
C THR A 786 -14.03 -14.17 -52.87
N GLU A 787 -13.91 -13.21 -51.93
CA GLU A 787 -13.33 -13.42 -50.60
C GLU A 787 -14.43 -13.89 -49.60
N ARG A 788 -15.00 -15.09 -49.88
CA ARG A 788 -16.18 -15.59 -49.17
C ARG A 788 -16.05 -15.53 -47.65
N GLY A 789 -14.91 -15.95 -47.09
CA GLY A 789 -14.68 -15.93 -45.63
C GLY A 789 -14.79 -14.53 -45.01
N ILE A 790 -14.35 -13.47 -45.69
CA ILE A 790 -14.46 -12.09 -45.26
C ILE A 790 -15.93 -11.63 -45.30
N VAL A 791 -16.61 -11.90 -46.40
CA VAL A 791 -18.00 -11.52 -46.63
C VAL A 791 -18.93 -12.19 -45.60
N GLU A 792 -18.74 -13.48 -45.34
CA GLU A 792 -19.48 -14.26 -44.34
C GLU A 792 -19.21 -13.76 -42.93
N THR A 793 -17.97 -13.38 -42.64
CA THR A 793 -17.61 -12.77 -41.32
C THR A 793 -18.31 -11.42 -41.14
N ILE A 794 -18.29 -10.54 -42.13
CA ILE A 794 -19.03 -9.27 -42.09
C ILE A 794 -20.54 -9.53 -41.92
N ALA A 795 -21.10 -10.46 -42.67
CA ALA A 795 -22.53 -10.82 -42.57
C ALA A 795 -22.90 -11.29 -41.18
N THR A 796 -22.08 -12.13 -40.57
CA THR A 796 -22.27 -12.69 -39.23
C THR A 796 -22.15 -11.61 -38.14
N LEU A 797 -21.04 -10.89 -38.16
CA LEU A 797 -20.72 -9.87 -37.12
C LEU A 797 -21.63 -8.65 -37.17
N ALA A 798 -22.05 -8.21 -38.39
CA ALA A 798 -23.00 -7.10 -38.56
C ALA A 798 -24.47 -7.57 -38.54
N ARG A 799 -24.73 -8.89 -38.50
CA ARG A 799 -26.07 -9.49 -38.69
C ARG A 799 -26.75 -8.94 -39.93
N ALA A 800 -26.10 -9.17 -41.11
CA ALA A 800 -26.45 -8.54 -42.35
C ALA A 800 -26.80 -9.54 -43.46
N GLN A 801 -27.81 -9.19 -44.28
CA GLN A 801 -28.07 -9.84 -45.58
C GLN A 801 -27.23 -9.16 -46.65
N ILE A 802 -26.39 -9.92 -47.35
CA ILE A 802 -25.44 -9.39 -48.30
C ILE A 802 -26.04 -9.36 -49.71
N SER A 803 -25.83 -8.26 -50.41
CA SER A 803 -26.01 -8.10 -51.85
C SER A 803 -24.74 -7.51 -52.43
N THR A 804 -24.59 -7.61 -53.76
CA THR A 804 -23.40 -7.09 -54.45
C THR A 804 -23.73 -5.89 -55.32
N TYR A 805 -22.73 -4.99 -55.52
CA TYR A 805 -22.82 -3.91 -56.50
C TYR A 805 -21.54 -3.86 -57.33
N ASP A 806 -21.65 -3.33 -58.54
CA ASP A 806 -20.51 -3.18 -59.46
C ASP A 806 -19.63 -2.00 -58.98
N GLY A 807 -18.37 -2.30 -58.62
CA GLY A 807 -17.40 -1.33 -58.14
C GLY A 807 -16.40 -1.92 -57.11
N GLY A 808 -15.56 -1.08 -56.53
CA GLY A 808 -14.59 -1.48 -55.53
C GLY A 808 -13.30 -2.05 -56.09
N ASP A 809 -12.48 -1.20 -56.73
CA ASP A 809 -11.12 -1.54 -57.17
C ASP A 809 -10.14 -1.31 -56.00
N GLY A 810 -8.96 -1.95 -56.09
CA GLY A 810 -7.90 -1.79 -55.10
C GLY A 810 -7.60 -3.05 -54.27
N SER A 811 -6.90 -2.86 -53.16
CA SER A 811 -6.52 -3.93 -52.22
C SER A 811 -7.76 -4.56 -51.54
N VAL A 812 -7.59 -5.74 -50.95
CA VAL A 812 -8.66 -6.38 -50.14
C VAL A 812 -9.16 -5.41 -49.05
N ARG A 813 -8.28 -4.66 -48.45
CA ARG A 813 -8.61 -3.66 -47.46
C ARG A 813 -9.50 -2.54 -48.02
N ASP A 814 -9.18 -2.01 -49.20
CA ASP A 814 -9.96 -0.95 -49.86
C ASP A 814 -11.36 -1.43 -50.20
N ARG A 815 -11.46 -2.69 -50.67
CA ARG A 815 -12.74 -3.33 -50.97
C ARG A 815 -13.60 -3.57 -49.71
N ILE A 816 -13.00 -3.88 -48.55
CA ILE A 816 -13.69 -3.96 -47.25
C ILE A 816 -14.22 -2.58 -46.85
N LEU A 817 -13.39 -1.54 -46.96
CA LEU A 817 -13.78 -0.18 -46.64
C LEU A 817 -14.92 0.36 -47.53
N ALA A 818 -15.07 -0.16 -48.77
CA ALA A 818 -16.14 0.17 -49.69
C ALA A 818 -17.49 -0.49 -49.37
N VAL A 819 -17.55 -1.45 -48.45
CA VAL A 819 -18.80 -2.07 -47.99
C VAL A 819 -19.73 -0.99 -47.37
N ARG A 820 -21.03 -1.03 -47.69
CA ARG A 820 -21.99 -0.03 -47.24
C ARG A 820 -23.31 -0.64 -46.75
N GLY A 821 -23.89 -0.03 -45.75
CA GLY A 821 -25.25 -0.34 -45.29
C GLY A 821 -26.29 0.27 -46.25
N VAL A 822 -27.41 -0.41 -46.41
CA VAL A 822 -28.54 0.09 -47.19
C VAL A 822 -29.69 0.39 -46.27
N ALA A 823 -30.01 1.65 -46.14
CA ALA A 823 -31.11 2.13 -45.30
C ALA A 823 -32.46 1.88 -45.99
N ASP A 824 -33.48 1.51 -45.21
CA ASP A 824 -34.88 1.61 -45.63
C ASP A 824 -35.31 3.08 -45.47
N THR A 825 -35.11 3.84 -46.55
CA THR A 825 -35.38 5.30 -46.53
C THR A 825 -36.83 5.62 -46.18
N THR A 826 -37.80 4.77 -46.54
CA THR A 826 -39.22 4.96 -46.24
C THR A 826 -39.46 4.90 -44.74
N LYS A 827 -38.95 3.88 -44.05
CA LYS A 827 -39.07 3.74 -42.59
C LYS A 827 -38.30 4.81 -41.83
N LEU A 828 -37.15 5.24 -42.33
CA LEU A 828 -36.40 6.34 -41.77
C LEU A 828 -37.14 7.66 -41.88
N ARG A 829 -37.74 7.96 -43.01
CA ARG A 829 -38.59 9.16 -43.19
C ARG A 829 -39.75 9.17 -42.22
N GLU A 830 -40.50 8.07 -42.12
CA GLU A 830 -41.62 7.97 -41.16
C GLU A 830 -41.14 8.14 -39.71
N ARG A 831 -39.95 7.65 -39.38
CA ARG A 831 -39.36 7.82 -38.04
C ARG A 831 -38.96 9.28 -37.80
N TYR A 832 -38.18 9.86 -38.70
CA TYR A 832 -37.72 11.25 -38.54
C TYR A 832 -38.90 12.21 -38.52
N THR A 833 -39.90 11.97 -39.31
CA THR A 833 -41.15 12.80 -39.31
C THR A 833 -41.86 12.67 -37.94
N ARG A 834 -41.98 11.48 -37.37
CA ARG A 834 -42.58 11.31 -36.01
C ARG A 834 -41.71 11.95 -34.93
N GLU A 835 -40.37 11.82 -35.02
CA GLU A 835 -39.46 12.40 -34.03
C GLU A 835 -39.44 13.93 -34.13
N ILE A 836 -39.49 14.50 -35.32
CA ILE A 836 -39.63 15.95 -35.53
C ILE A 836 -40.92 16.44 -34.85
N ALA A 837 -42.05 15.78 -35.10
CA ALA A 837 -43.31 16.14 -34.46
C ALA A 837 -43.26 16.07 -32.92
N ARG A 838 -42.58 15.05 -32.38
CA ARG A 838 -42.36 14.92 -30.94
C ARG A 838 -41.49 16.07 -30.39
N LEU A 839 -40.35 16.32 -31.02
CA LEU A 839 -39.42 17.38 -30.61
C LEU A 839 -40.05 18.76 -30.72
N GLU A 840 -40.81 19.05 -31.79
CA GLU A 840 -41.61 20.27 -31.94
C GLU A 840 -42.61 20.47 -30.79
N SER A 841 -43.28 19.38 -30.37
CA SER A 841 -44.16 19.40 -29.23
C SER A 841 -43.43 19.72 -27.92
N GLU A 842 -42.25 19.11 -27.69
CA GLU A 842 -41.47 19.36 -26.48
C GLU A 842 -40.83 20.76 -26.46
N VAL A 843 -40.37 21.28 -27.61
CA VAL A 843 -39.91 22.66 -27.78
C VAL A 843 -41.05 23.61 -27.41
N ALA A 844 -42.28 23.46 -28.04
CA ALA A 844 -43.41 24.30 -27.77
C ALA A 844 -43.86 24.23 -26.29
N ARG A 845 -43.75 23.05 -25.66
CA ARG A 845 -44.10 22.87 -24.24
C ARG A 845 -43.09 23.59 -23.32
N SER A 846 -41.77 23.48 -23.58
CA SER A 846 -40.73 24.19 -22.83
C SER A 846 -40.82 25.69 -23.04
N GLU A 847 -41.05 26.18 -24.26
CA GLU A 847 -41.26 27.57 -24.56
C GLU A 847 -42.49 28.14 -23.82
N LYS A 848 -43.62 27.44 -23.85
CA LYS A 848 -44.83 27.82 -23.11
C LYS A 848 -44.62 27.91 -21.61
N LYS A 849 -43.82 26.98 -21.08
CA LYS A 849 -43.45 26.91 -19.65
C LYS A 849 -42.55 28.09 -19.26
N LEU A 850 -41.56 28.43 -20.11
CA LEU A 850 -40.64 29.53 -19.88
C LEU A 850 -41.29 30.89 -20.15
N ALA A 851 -42.34 30.96 -20.98
CA ALA A 851 -43.15 32.17 -21.21
C ALA A 851 -44.17 32.44 -20.08
N ASN A 852 -44.40 31.49 -19.18
CA ASN A 852 -45.30 31.67 -18.05
C ASN A 852 -44.59 32.43 -16.92
N GLU A 853 -44.89 33.74 -16.82
CA GLU A 853 -44.31 34.64 -15.81
C GLU A 853 -44.48 34.11 -14.38
N SER A 854 -45.59 33.47 -14.05
CA SER A 854 -45.83 32.90 -12.73
C SER A 854 -44.93 31.70 -12.42
N PHE A 855 -44.53 30.93 -13.43
CA PHE A 855 -43.55 29.84 -13.28
C PHE A 855 -42.16 30.42 -13.08
N VAL A 856 -41.73 31.35 -13.93
CA VAL A 856 -40.40 31.97 -13.87
C VAL A 856 -40.16 32.73 -12.56
N ALA A 857 -41.21 33.36 -12.02
CA ALA A 857 -41.13 34.08 -10.75
C ALA A 857 -41.14 33.21 -9.50
N LYS A 858 -41.73 32.01 -9.55
CA LYS A 858 -41.87 31.11 -8.39
C LYS A 858 -40.84 29.98 -8.34
N ALA A 859 -40.26 29.60 -9.46
CA ALA A 859 -39.25 28.56 -9.53
C ALA A 859 -37.86 29.10 -9.13
N SER A 860 -37.00 28.22 -8.54
CA SER A 860 -35.62 28.61 -8.27
C SER A 860 -34.85 28.89 -9.56
N ALA A 861 -33.80 29.70 -9.47
CA ALA A 861 -32.97 30.07 -10.63
C ALA A 861 -32.41 28.80 -11.33
N ASP A 862 -32.04 27.77 -10.56
CA ASP A 862 -31.54 26.50 -11.08
C ASP A 862 -32.56 25.73 -11.90
N VAL A 863 -33.82 25.73 -11.49
CA VAL A 863 -34.93 25.05 -12.21
C VAL A 863 -35.23 25.79 -13.53
N VAL A 864 -35.17 27.10 -13.54
CA VAL A 864 -35.35 27.88 -14.75
C VAL A 864 -34.17 27.71 -15.71
N ALA A 865 -32.94 27.67 -15.19
CA ALA A 865 -31.74 27.40 -15.97
C ALA A 865 -31.74 25.99 -16.59
N ALA A 866 -32.15 24.99 -15.83
CA ALA A 866 -32.29 23.59 -16.31
C ALA A 866 -33.35 23.50 -17.43
N GLU A 867 -34.48 24.19 -17.32
CA GLU A 867 -35.51 24.18 -18.36
C GLU A 867 -35.05 24.91 -19.63
N ARG A 868 -34.27 25.97 -19.50
CA ARG A 868 -33.63 26.65 -20.67
C ARG A 868 -32.60 25.73 -21.35
N ALA A 869 -31.75 25.07 -20.59
CA ALA A 869 -30.76 24.14 -21.13
C ALA A 869 -31.45 22.99 -21.90
N LYS A 870 -32.57 22.45 -21.35
CA LYS A 870 -33.38 21.42 -21.98
C LYS A 870 -34.06 21.91 -23.27
N LEU A 871 -34.54 23.15 -23.31
CA LEU A 871 -35.09 23.75 -24.54
C LEU A 871 -34.02 23.85 -25.64
N GLU A 872 -32.81 24.30 -25.29
CA GLU A 872 -31.70 24.43 -26.25
C GLU A 872 -31.23 23.03 -26.73
N GLU A 873 -31.30 22.02 -25.89
CA GLU A 873 -31.00 20.62 -26.26
C GLU A 873 -32.05 20.13 -27.28
N TYR A 874 -33.36 20.29 -27.02
CA TYR A 874 -34.43 19.89 -27.92
C TYR A 874 -34.35 20.61 -29.26
N ARG A 875 -34.02 21.90 -29.30
CA ARG A 875 -33.84 22.67 -30.53
C ARG A 875 -32.68 22.11 -31.37
N ARG A 876 -31.54 21.84 -30.73
CA ARG A 876 -30.39 21.23 -31.40
C ARG A 876 -30.71 19.86 -31.97
N GLU A 877 -31.45 19.03 -31.21
CA GLU A 877 -31.86 17.71 -31.65
C GLU A 877 -32.89 17.79 -32.80
N LEU A 878 -33.82 18.74 -32.74
CA LEU A 878 -34.79 19.02 -33.80
C LEU A 878 -34.10 19.41 -35.12
N ASP A 879 -33.11 20.32 -35.05
CA ASP A 879 -32.37 20.79 -36.23
C ASP A 879 -31.54 19.62 -36.82
N ARG A 880 -30.89 18.83 -35.98
CA ARG A 880 -30.16 17.60 -36.44
C ARG A 880 -31.11 16.62 -37.12
N THR A 881 -32.29 16.39 -36.55
CA THR A 881 -33.26 15.44 -37.10
C THR A 881 -33.85 15.92 -38.42
N ARG A 882 -34.12 17.22 -38.53
CA ARG A 882 -34.55 17.85 -39.79
C ARG A 882 -33.49 17.77 -40.87
N ALA A 883 -32.22 18.05 -40.53
CA ALA A 883 -31.10 17.90 -41.46
C ALA A 883 -30.94 16.43 -41.92
N ALA A 884 -31.11 15.47 -41.01
CA ALA A 884 -31.06 14.04 -41.32
C ALA A 884 -32.21 13.62 -42.24
N LEU A 885 -33.40 14.14 -42.01
CA LEU A 885 -34.55 13.90 -42.91
C LEU A 885 -34.31 14.48 -44.32
N ALA A 886 -33.80 15.71 -44.40
CA ALA A 886 -33.47 16.37 -45.69
C ALA A 886 -32.36 15.64 -46.46
N ALA A 887 -31.38 15.07 -45.77
CA ALA A 887 -30.31 14.29 -46.38
C ALA A 887 -30.77 12.95 -46.99
N LEU A 888 -31.97 12.45 -46.66
CA LEU A 888 -32.54 11.26 -47.30
C LEU A 888 -33.03 11.52 -48.73
N GLY A 889 -33.02 12.76 -49.22
CA GLY A 889 -33.51 13.10 -50.56
C GLY A 889 -35.01 12.88 -50.70
N ASP A 890 -35.63 13.24 -51.79
CA ASP A 890 -37.04 13.01 -52.07
C ASP A 890 -37.39 11.58 -52.40
#